data_ed30958be5144d977e2e3da9eb68bec3
#
_entry.id   ed30958be5144d977e2e3da9eb68bec3
#
_cell.length_a   1.000
_cell.length_b   1.000
_cell.length_c   1.000
_cell.angle_alpha   90.00
_cell.angle_beta   90.00
_cell.angle_gamma   90.00
#
_symmetry.space_group_name_H-M   'P 1'
#
loop_
_entity.id
_entity.type
_entity.pdbx_description
1 polymer ?
#
loop_
_entity_poly.entity_id
_entity_poly.type
_entity_poly.pdbx_seq_one_letter_code
_entity_poly.pdbx_strand_id
1 'polypeptide(L)'
;MAATQTYSYARDIKPILEQKCIACHACYDAPCQLKLSSAEGVQRGATRKQVYDSARLTDVPPTRLFVDAQTPAGWRDKGFYSVFNDRAGPIDNNLEYSLLYKMIELGREHPLDPYSAVPEHIQLGLQRTNECPLPGEFEEYAKKKPLQGMPLAITGLEEGEYRTLQQWIKDGAVIDERPSPPGHREKAQILQWEAFLNQPAPRNQLVSRYLYEHLFLAHLYFEHLDSGNFFELVRSRTPVGEPIQIIPTVRPNDDPGRPFFYRLRKIEGTIVHKTHIVYPLGEQKLDRLHRLFLTPQWEVGKLPDYSAGNALNPFATFAAIPARARYQFMLDTAEYFVMTFIRGPVCRGQVATDVIDDRFYVLFQDPDSDLSVTDPAYMASVEPLLALTPEKLRLLALAPDWAEQKHARDDYIRFRGKAYRERQPAGPSLQDIWAGDDTNGNAVLTVFRNFDNAMVTRGFVGAVPKTLWVMDYPMLERTYYELVVNFNVFGSAGSQAETRLYFDLIRSGGENNFLHFMPPAVRAGMRNSWYRGSRGEEKLRDDYIVVNEDMPVQIRYRTADPKAEFVSLVSERLGSLAGPPDVLNRCARPPCYRAGATGAERQVEASLQSLTSKSASHPGMRFVDFMPDVSFVRFSSGDPDTDLAYTLVRNKAHTNVAFLLDEEKRREPDRDTLTAYRGLLGSYPNFMFNVPLDSAGSFTSDLHAAGTPGQFANLVKRYGLSRTHPEIWANFQWFVDYMRRVSPVEAGVYDMNRYKKVADLMADESG
;
A
#
# COMPACT_ATOMS: atom_id res chain seq x y z
N MET A 1 -23.23 -43.78 22.71
CA MET A 1 -22.02 -43.00 22.41
C MET A 1 -22.44 -41.91 21.42
N ALA A 2 -22.44 -40.66 21.81
CA ALA A 2 -22.65 -39.56 20.86
C ALA A 2 -21.47 -39.62 19.86
N ALA A 3 -21.78 -39.56 18.56
CA ALA A 3 -20.75 -39.48 17.54
C ALA A 3 -19.91 -38.23 17.82
N THR A 4 -18.62 -38.42 18.04
CA THR A 4 -17.69 -37.29 18.21
C THR A 4 -17.74 -36.47 16.92
N GLN A 5 -18.25 -35.29 16.99
CA GLN A 5 -18.35 -34.39 15.83
C GLN A 5 -16.92 -34.00 15.44
N THR A 6 -16.46 -34.52 14.30
CA THR A 6 -15.13 -34.16 13.75
C THR A 6 -15.26 -32.87 12.97
N TYR A 7 -14.56 -31.84 13.41
CA TYR A 7 -14.53 -30.55 12.72
C TYR A 7 -13.51 -30.54 11.57
N SER A 8 -13.94 -30.04 10.41
CA SER A 8 -13.09 -29.82 9.25
C SER A 8 -12.43 -28.43 9.35
N TYR A 9 -11.12 -28.35 9.10
CA TYR A 9 -10.43 -27.07 9.04
C TYR A 9 -11.06 -26.15 8.00
N ALA A 10 -11.27 -26.64 6.77
CA ALA A 10 -11.78 -25.84 5.66
C ALA A 10 -13.21 -25.33 5.88
N ARG A 11 -14.09 -26.17 6.47
CA ARG A 11 -15.51 -25.86 6.62
C ARG A 11 -15.85 -25.14 7.92
N ASP A 12 -15.22 -25.54 9.03
CA ASP A 12 -15.67 -25.15 10.37
C ASP A 12 -14.69 -24.21 11.06
N ILE A 13 -13.37 -24.33 10.80
CA ILE A 13 -12.33 -23.57 11.50
C ILE A 13 -11.92 -22.33 10.72
N LYS A 14 -11.63 -22.49 9.42
CA LYS A 14 -11.19 -21.38 8.56
C LYS A 14 -12.14 -20.18 8.57
N PRO A 15 -13.48 -20.35 8.53
CA PRO A 15 -14.42 -19.22 8.65
C PRO A 15 -14.26 -18.45 9.97
N ILE A 16 -14.04 -19.14 11.10
CA ILE A 16 -13.81 -18.45 12.39
C ILE A 16 -12.48 -17.66 12.35
N LEU A 17 -11.42 -18.27 11.81
CA LEU A 17 -10.14 -17.59 11.65
C LEU A 17 -10.27 -16.35 10.76
N GLU A 18 -10.99 -16.46 9.64
CA GLU A 18 -11.23 -15.35 8.71
C GLU A 18 -11.96 -14.18 9.35
N GLN A 19 -12.97 -14.45 10.16
CA GLN A 19 -13.80 -13.43 10.78
C GLN A 19 -13.16 -12.78 12.01
N LYS A 20 -12.35 -13.51 12.79
CA LYS A 20 -11.89 -13.08 14.12
C LYS A 20 -10.37 -12.94 14.26
N CYS A 21 -9.57 -13.65 13.47
CA CYS A 21 -8.14 -13.79 13.71
C CYS A 21 -7.28 -13.17 12.60
N ILE A 22 -7.64 -13.40 11.34
CA ILE A 22 -6.88 -12.96 10.17
C ILE A 22 -6.76 -11.44 10.12
N ALA A 23 -7.77 -10.71 10.57
CA ALA A 23 -7.73 -9.26 10.68
C ALA A 23 -6.48 -8.73 11.43
N CYS A 24 -5.86 -9.55 12.30
CA CYS A 24 -4.61 -9.21 13.00
C CYS A 24 -3.45 -10.15 12.63
N HIS A 25 -3.73 -11.38 12.20
CA HIS A 25 -2.76 -12.45 12.01
C HIS A 25 -2.63 -12.88 10.53
N ALA A 26 -2.42 -11.94 9.64
CA ALA A 26 -2.30 -12.25 8.21
C ALA A 26 -1.06 -11.69 7.52
N CYS A 27 -0.55 -10.57 7.98
CA CYS A 27 0.56 -9.86 7.35
C CYS A 27 1.93 -10.33 7.89
N TYR A 28 3.04 -9.96 7.24
CA TYR A 28 4.39 -10.18 7.78
C TYR A 28 4.62 -9.45 9.11
N ASP A 29 3.97 -8.29 9.31
CA ASP A 29 3.98 -7.53 10.55
C ASP A 29 2.94 -8.04 11.58
N ALA A 30 2.31 -9.18 11.34
CA ALA A 30 1.43 -9.80 12.30
C ALA A 30 2.17 -10.07 13.62
N PRO A 31 1.49 -9.97 14.77
CA PRO A 31 2.10 -10.31 16.05
C PRO A 31 2.74 -11.70 16.00
N CYS A 32 4.01 -11.78 16.43
CA CYS A 32 4.81 -13.02 16.40
C CYS A 32 4.99 -13.64 14.99
N GLN A 33 4.82 -12.89 13.93
CA GLN A 33 4.73 -13.39 12.55
C GLN A 33 3.76 -14.56 12.37
N LEU A 34 2.81 -14.75 13.27
CA LEU A 34 1.80 -15.80 13.17
C LEU A 34 0.80 -15.45 12.07
N LYS A 35 0.81 -16.22 10.98
CA LYS A 35 -0.11 -16.04 9.86
C LYS A 35 -1.17 -17.12 9.88
N LEU A 36 -2.41 -16.72 10.11
CA LEU A 36 -3.56 -17.64 10.16
C LEU A 36 -4.39 -17.63 8.86
N SER A 37 -3.89 -16.91 7.83
CA SER A 37 -4.58 -16.75 6.54
C SER A 37 -4.48 -17.99 5.63
N SER A 38 -3.65 -18.97 5.94
CA SER A 38 -3.52 -20.21 5.18
C SER A 38 -3.13 -21.38 6.08
N ALA A 39 -3.39 -22.59 5.60
CA ALA A 39 -3.02 -23.85 6.27
C ALA A 39 -1.52 -23.91 6.61
N GLU A 40 -0.67 -23.52 5.65
CA GLU A 40 0.79 -23.49 5.82
C GLU A 40 1.23 -22.44 6.83
N GLY A 41 0.54 -21.30 6.89
CA GLY A 41 0.80 -20.27 7.89
C GLY A 41 0.48 -20.75 9.30
N VAL A 42 -0.62 -21.46 9.46
CA VAL A 42 -1.02 -22.10 10.72
C VAL A 42 0.01 -23.15 11.14
N GLN A 43 0.49 -24.00 10.23
CA GLN A 43 1.52 -25.02 10.49
C GLN A 43 2.90 -24.42 10.74
N ARG A 44 3.23 -23.30 10.10
CA ARG A 44 4.47 -22.57 10.35
C ARG A 44 4.60 -22.16 11.81
N GLY A 45 3.50 -21.66 12.39
CA GLY A 45 3.46 -21.18 13.77
C GLY A 45 4.04 -19.78 13.93
N ALA A 46 4.59 -19.50 15.10
CA ALA A 46 5.03 -18.20 15.56
C ALA A 46 6.55 -18.08 15.73
N THR A 47 7.07 -16.86 15.80
CA THR A 47 8.48 -16.58 16.11
C THR A 47 8.61 -15.27 16.90
N ARG A 48 9.68 -15.13 17.68
CA ARG A 48 10.06 -13.88 18.35
C ARG A 48 10.81 -12.91 17.44
N LYS A 49 11.29 -13.37 16.29
CA LYS A 49 11.99 -12.52 15.32
C LYS A 49 11.02 -11.50 14.76
N GLN A 50 11.46 -10.25 14.71
CA GLN A 50 10.70 -9.16 14.09
C GLN A 50 11.14 -9.00 12.64
N VAL A 51 10.18 -8.80 11.74
CA VAL A 51 10.48 -8.42 10.33
C VAL A 51 11.00 -6.98 10.30
N TYR A 52 10.35 -6.09 11.04
CA TYR A 52 10.72 -4.68 11.15
C TYR A 52 11.32 -4.41 12.52
N ASP A 53 12.57 -4.06 12.53
CA ASP A 53 13.31 -3.66 13.74
C ASP A 53 14.17 -2.45 13.39
N SER A 54 13.78 -1.29 13.91
CA SER A 54 14.47 -0.01 13.67
C SER A 54 15.86 0.08 14.34
N ALA A 55 16.17 -0.87 15.23
CA ALA A 55 17.48 -0.98 15.87
C ALA A 55 18.40 -2.00 15.20
N ARG A 56 17.92 -2.71 14.18
CA ARG A 56 18.65 -3.77 13.52
C ARG A 56 19.83 -3.22 12.69
N LEU A 57 21.04 -3.63 13.03
CA LEU A 57 22.26 -3.18 12.38
C LEU A 57 22.74 -4.07 11.22
N THR A 58 22.23 -5.30 11.13
CA THR A 58 22.59 -6.27 10.09
C THR A 58 21.36 -6.93 9.50
N ASP A 59 21.45 -7.36 8.26
CA ASP A 59 20.38 -8.08 7.59
C ASP A 59 20.04 -9.39 8.30
N VAL A 60 18.78 -9.79 8.21
CA VAL A 60 18.32 -11.09 8.72
C VAL A 60 17.82 -11.98 7.58
N PRO A 61 17.94 -13.32 7.73
CA PRO A 61 17.42 -14.23 6.73
C PRO A 61 15.92 -14.03 6.51
N PRO A 62 15.45 -14.02 5.26
CA PRO A 62 14.04 -13.88 4.94
C PRO A 62 13.17 -15.00 5.54
N THR A 63 11.92 -14.64 5.85
CA THR A 63 10.93 -15.54 6.46
C THR A 63 9.59 -15.50 5.71
N ARG A 64 9.63 -15.36 4.38
CA ARG A 64 8.43 -15.28 3.52
C ARG A 64 7.79 -16.66 3.43
N LEU A 65 6.52 -16.71 3.80
CA LEU A 65 5.72 -17.94 3.72
C LEU A 65 5.66 -18.42 2.25
N PHE A 66 5.72 -19.72 2.03
CA PHE A 66 5.79 -20.41 0.72
C PHE A 66 7.10 -20.24 -0.06
N VAL A 67 8.00 -19.33 0.36
CA VAL A 67 9.24 -19.02 -0.37
C VAL A 67 10.47 -19.53 0.36
N ASP A 68 10.66 -19.16 1.61
CA ASP A 68 11.93 -19.34 2.31
C ASP A 68 12.05 -20.65 3.10
N ALA A 69 10.94 -21.38 3.28
CA ALA A 69 10.88 -22.79 3.69
C ALA A 69 9.57 -23.42 3.23
N GLN A 70 9.59 -24.74 3.00
CA GLN A 70 8.45 -25.50 2.44
C GLN A 70 7.89 -26.53 3.42
N THR A 71 8.53 -26.73 4.56
CA THR A 71 8.12 -27.75 5.55
C THR A 71 8.10 -27.19 6.96
N PRO A 72 7.30 -27.75 7.87
CA PRO A 72 7.35 -27.38 9.29
C PRO A 72 8.76 -27.48 9.89
N ALA A 73 9.52 -28.52 9.56
CA ALA A 73 10.91 -28.67 10.02
C ALA A 73 11.81 -27.52 9.56
N GLY A 74 11.73 -27.12 8.28
CA GLY A 74 12.47 -25.99 7.76
C GLY A 74 12.09 -24.67 8.45
N TRP A 75 10.86 -24.50 8.90
CA TRP A 75 10.45 -23.36 9.69
C TRP A 75 11.01 -23.41 11.13
N ARG A 76 11.09 -24.60 11.74
CA ARG A 76 11.75 -24.76 13.07
C ARG A 76 13.23 -24.36 12.99
N ASP A 77 13.94 -24.74 11.92
CA ASP A 77 15.34 -24.33 11.69
C ASP A 77 15.49 -22.80 11.55
N LYS A 78 14.44 -22.10 11.07
CA LYS A 78 14.39 -20.64 11.01
C LYS A 78 13.99 -19.97 12.33
N GLY A 79 13.68 -20.75 13.36
CA GLY A 79 13.32 -20.27 14.71
C GLY A 79 11.83 -19.99 14.89
N PHE A 80 10.98 -20.61 14.08
CA PHE A 80 9.55 -20.67 14.36
C PHE A 80 9.24 -21.84 15.30
N TYR A 81 8.20 -21.70 16.10
CA TYR A 81 7.69 -22.75 16.98
C TYR A 81 6.19 -22.97 16.74
N SER A 82 5.71 -24.20 16.95
CA SER A 82 4.30 -24.50 16.82
C SER A 82 3.47 -23.78 17.87
N VAL A 83 2.28 -23.35 17.47
CA VAL A 83 1.25 -22.86 18.41
C VAL A 83 0.30 -23.96 18.86
N PHE A 84 0.50 -25.21 18.36
CA PHE A 84 -0.19 -26.42 18.76
C PHE A 84 0.74 -27.36 19.52
N ASN A 85 0.21 -28.49 19.93
CA ASN A 85 1.01 -29.55 20.53
C ASN A 85 1.87 -30.27 19.47
N ASP A 86 3.20 -30.04 19.51
CA ASP A 86 4.20 -30.72 18.68
C ASP A 86 4.78 -31.99 19.37
N ARG A 87 4.31 -32.36 20.57
CA ARG A 87 4.84 -33.45 21.35
C ARG A 87 4.15 -34.73 20.96
N ALA A 88 4.92 -35.84 20.83
CA ALA A 88 4.35 -37.17 20.75
C ALA A 88 3.74 -37.53 22.12
N GLY A 89 2.45 -37.82 22.15
CA GLY A 89 1.77 -38.16 23.40
C GLY A 89 0.27 -38.39 23.21
N PRO A 90 -0.46 -38.66 24.31
CA PRO A 90 -1.89 -38.82 24.28
C PRO A 90 -2.63 -37.61 23.74
N ILE A 91 -3.70 -37.79 23.01
CA ILE A 91 -4.58 -36.75 22.45
C ILE A 91 -5.12 -35.82 23.54
N ASP A 92 -5.33 -36.31 24.74
CA ASP A 92 -5.85 -35.54 25.89
C ASP A 92 -4.92 -34.35 26.26
N ASN A 93 -3.65 -34.38 25.88
CA ASN A 93 -2.68 -33.34 26.18
C ASN A 93 -2.67 -32.20 25.12
N ASN A 94 -3.44 -32.27 24.05
CA ASN A 94 -3.39 -31.30 22.96
C ASN A 94 -3.78 -29.89 23.43
N LEU A 95 -4.76 -29.74 24.31
CA LEU A 95 -5.14 -28.45 24.88
C LEU A 95 -4.08 -27.91 25.83
N GLU A 96 -3.52 -28.79 26.69
CA GLU A 96 -2.49 -28.40 27.66
C GLU A 96 -1.23 -27.83 27.01
N TYR A 97 -0.83 -28.36 25.86
CA TYR A 97 0.40 -27.93 25.16
C TYR A 97 0.15 -26.99 23.98
N SER A 98 -1.11 -26.65 23.66
CA SER A 98 -1.45 -25.68 22.64
C SER A 98 -1.37 -24.25 23.14
N LEU A 99 -0.39 -23.48 22.68
CA LEU A 99 -0.29 -22.05 22.99
C LEU A 99 -1.49 -21.29 22.44
N LEU A 100 -1.97 -21.63 21.24
CA LEU A 100 -3.14 -20.97 20.64
C LEU A 100 -4.38 -21.13 21.53
N TYR A 101 -4.64 -22.37 22.01
CA TYR A 101 -5.75 -22.62 22.92
C TYR A 101 -5.61 -21.81 24.23
N LYS A 102 -4.44 -21.87 24.85
CA LYS A 102 -4.17 -21.14 26.09
C LYS A 102 -4.35 -19.62 25.97
N MET A 103 -3.96 -19.04 24.83
CA MET A 103 -4.17 -17.60 24.56
C MET A 103 -5.65 -17.28 24.36
N ILE A 104 -6.43 -18.15 23.70
CA ILE A 104 -7.87 -17.99 23.54
C ILE A 104 -8.58 -18.13 24.91
N GLU A 105 -8.19 -19.12 25.71
CA GLU A 105 -8.75 -19.33 27.04
C GLU A 105 -8.48 -18.13 27.95
N LEU A 106 -7.26 -17.59 27.93
CA LEU A 106 -6.90 -16.40 28.71
C LEU A 106 -7.78 -15.20 28.34
N GLY A 107 -8.07 -15.01 27.04
CA GLY A 107 -8.98 -13.95 26.59
C GLY A 107 -10.44 -14.18 27.02
N ARG A 108 -10.86 -15.42 27.11
CA ARG A 108 -12.19 -15.80 27.59
C ARG A 108 -12.34 -15.69 29.10
N GLU A 109 -11.30 -16.03 29.86
CA GLU A 109 -11.30 -15.91 31.34
C GLU A 109 -11.25 -14.43 31.79
N HIS A 110 -10.67 -13.56 30.98
CA HIS A 110 -10.51 -12.13 31.27
C HIS A 110 -11.07 -11.23 30.18
N PRO A 111 -12.38 -11.29 29.89
CA PRO A 111 -12.98 -10.48 28.84
C PRO A 111 -12.98 -9.00 29.23
N LEU A 112 -12.93 -8.14 28.22
CA LEU A 112 -13.23 -6.71 28.42
C LEU A 112 -14.77 -6.52 28.41
N ASP A 113 -15.26 -5.71 29.34
CA ASP A 113 -16.68 -5.39 29.40
C ASP A 113 -17.15 -4.68 28.12
N PRO A 114 -18.36 -4.98 27.64
CA PRO A 114 -18.95 -4.26 26.52
C PRO A 114 -18.93 -2.75 26.74
N TYR A 115 -18.54 -2.00 25.69
CA TYR A 115 -18.42 -0.54 25.69
C TYR A 115 -17.39 0.04 26.67
N SER A 116 -16.59 -0.79 27.35
CA SER A 116 -15.50 -0.32 28.21
C SER A 116 -14.34 0.26 27.40
N ALA A 117 -13.52 1.08 28.06
CA ALA A 117 -12.26 1.54 27.49
C ALA A 117 -11.22 0.41 27.53
N VAL A 118 -10.46 0.23 26.47
CA VAL A 118 -9.28 -0.62 26.47
C VAL A 118 -8.22 0.01 27.37
N PRO A 119 -7.64 -0.73 28.34
CA PRO A 119 -6.63 -0.18 29.25
C PRO A 119 -5.44 0.45 28.51
N GLU A 120 -4.93 1.57 29.04
CA GLU A 120 -3.84 2.34 28.41
C GLU A 120 -2.55 1.53 28.25
N HIS A 121 -2.23 0.66 29.22
CA HIS A 121 -1.02 -0.16 29.19
C HIS A 121 -1.01 -1.21 28.07
N ILE A 122 -2.15 -1.51 27.45
CA ILE A 122 -2.22 -2.41 26.28
C ILE A 122 -1.81 -1.61 25.04
N GLN A 123 -0.61 -1.85 24.57
CA GLN A 123 -0.10 -1.19 23.37
C GLN A 123 -0.68 -1.84 22.11
N LEU A 124 -1.19 -1.01 21.22
CA LEU A 124 -1.72 -1.39 19.91
C LEU A 124 -1.02 -0.56 18.82
N GLY A 125 -1.28 -0.90 17.57
CA GLY A 125 -0.71 -0.15 16.44
C GLY A 125 0.73 -0.53 16.09
N LEU A 126 1.41 0.38 15.43
CA LEU A 126 2.76 0.15 14.88
C LEU A 126 3.86 0.10 15.93
N GLN A 127 3.69 0.84 17.01
CA GLN A 127 4.68 0.96 18.08
C GLN A 127 4.53 -0.14 19.16
N ARG A 128 3.58 -1.07 18.98
CA ARG A 128 3.37 -2.16 19.93
C ARG A 128 4.62 -3.02 20.08
N THR A 129 4.91 -3.42 21.29
CA THR A 129 5.88 -4.47 21.57
C THR A 129 5.24 -5.83 21.27
N ASN A 130 5.86 -6.62 20.40
CA ASN A 130 5.42 -7.99 20.14
C ASN A 130 5.92 -8.92 21.24
N GLU A 131 5.02 -9.34 22.11
CA GLU A 131 5.34 -10.29 23.16
C GLU A 131 4.87 -11.68 22.74
N CYS A 132 5.83 -12.57 22.52
CA CYS A 132 5.62 -13.88 21.93
C CYS A 132 6.09 -14.95 22.94
N PRO A 133 5.25 -15.35 23.92
CA PRO A 133 5.65 -16.37 24.88
C PRO A 133 5.89 -17.69 24.19
N LEU A 134 6.89 -18.45 24.63
CA LEU A 134 7.02 -19.86 24.29
C LEU A 134 6.00 -20.69 25.06
N PRO A 135 5.64 -21.89 24.58
CA PRO A 135 4.69 -22.73 25.29
C PRO A 135 5.00 -22.96 26.78
N GLY A 136 6.29 -23.05 27.14
CA GLY A 136 6.74 -23.21 28.54
C GLY A 136 6.74 -21.95 29.37
N GLU A 137 6.57 -20.76 28.77
CA GLU A 137 6.56 -19.46 29.46
C GLU A 137 5.13 -18.93 29.67
N PHE A 138 4.14 -19.63 29.15
CA PHE A 138 2.76 -19.11 29.13
C PHE A 138 2.20 -18.83 30.52
N GLU A 139 2.44 -19.69 31.51
CA GLU A 139 1.91 -19.52 32.87
C GLU A 139 2.42 -18.22 33.55
N GLU A 140 3.69 -17.89 33.30
CA GLU A 140 4.26 -16.63 33.79
C GLU A 140 3.69 -15.43 33.03
N TYR A 141 3.54 -15.58 31.72
CA TYR A 141 2.92 -14.56 30.85
C TYR A 141 1.49 -14.26 31.30
N ALA A 142 0.65 -15.27 31.47
CA ALA A 142 -0.75 -15.12 31.86
C ALA A 142 -0.91 -14.42 33.22
N LYS A 143 -0.05 -14.75 34.21
CA LYS A 143 -0.05 -14.08 35.52
C LYS A 143 0.32 -12.59 35.42
N LYS A 144 1.27 -12.24 34.54
CA LYS A 144 1.72 -10.85 34.38
C LYS A 144 0.76 -10.02 33.53
N LYS A 145 0.04 -10.67 32.59
CA LYS A 145 -0.72 -10.02 31.55
C LYS A 145 -2.08 -10.67 31.31
N PRO A 146 -2.94 -10.73 32.34
CA PRO A 146 -4.22 -11.43 32.23
C PRO A 146 -5.15 -10.88 31.14
N LEU A 147 -5.07 -9.59 30.83
CA LEU A 147 -5.89 -8.93 29.80
C LEU A 147 -5.29 -9.03 28.39
N GLN A 148 -4.20 -9.79 28.19
CA GLN A 148 -3.56 -9.92 26.89
C GLN A 148 -3.74 -11.32 26.26
N GLY A 149 -4.90 -11.94 26.52
CA GLY A 149 -5.37 -13.11 25.78
C GLY A 149 -5.88 -12.75 24.38
N MET A 150 -6.30 -13.77 23.61
CA MET A 150 -6.78 -13.59 22.24
C MET A 150 -8.30 -13.80 22.12
N PRO A 151 -8.98 -12.99 21.30
CA PRO A 151 -8.54 -11.85 20.51
C PRO A 151 -8.10 -10.66 21.36
N LEU A 152 -6.93 -10.06 21.02
CA LEU A 152 -6.32 -9.03 21.87
C LEU A 152 -7.10 -7.71 21.87
N ALA A 153 -7.53 -7.29 23.06
CA ALA A 153 -8.14 -5.97 23.29
C ALA A 153 -9.30 -5.62 22.36
N ILE A 154 -10.09 -6.60 22.03
CA ILE A 154 -11.30 -6.48 21.20
C ILE A 154 -12.34 -7.49 21.68
N THR A 155 -13.61 -7.31 21.33
CA THR A 155 -14.69 -8.26 21.63
C THR A 155 -14.29 -9.69 21.28
N GLY A 156 -14.45 -10.62 22.23
CA GLY A 156 -14.02 -12.00 22.15
C GLY A 156 -14.82 -12.86 21.18
N LEU A 157 -14.56 -14.16 21.25
CA LEU A 157 -15.26 -15.18 20.47
C LEU A 157 -16.66 -15.44 21.07
N GLU A 158 -17.59 -15.81 20.20
CA GLU A 158 -18.87 -16.36 20.63
C GLU A 158 -18.67 -17.77 21.20
N GLU A 159 -19.57 -18.21 22.07
CA GLU A 159 -19.45 -19.52 22.74
C GLU A 159 -19.39 -20.69 21.73
N GLY A 160 -20.11 -20.58 20.61
CA GLY A 160 -20.10 -21.58 19.52
C GLY A 160 -18.73 -21.62 18.83
N GLU A 161 -18.15 -20.47 18.51
CA GLU A 161 -16.83 -20.34 17.89
C GLU A 161 -15.73 -20.90 18.80
N TYR A 162 -15.78 -20.54 20.08
CA TYR A 162 -14.84 -21.03 21.09
C TYR A 162 -14.88 -22.54 21.20
N ARG A 163 -16.05 -23.15 21.35
CA ARG A 163 -16.20 -24.61 21.48
C ARG A 163 -15.72 -25.34 20.22
N THR A 164 -16.00 -24.78 19.05
CA THR A 164 -15.54 -25.35 17.78
C THR A 164 -14.01 -25.38 17.70
N LEU A 165 -13.35 -24.28 18.02
CA LEU A 165 -11.89 -24.19 18.07
C LEU A 165 -11.29 -25.09 19.15
N GLN A 166 -11.87 -25.12 20.35
CA GLN A 166 -11.42 -25.97 21.46
C GLN A 166 -11.47 -27.47 21.07
N GLN A 167 -12.58 -27.92 20.51
CA GLN A 167 -12.72 -29.31 20.13
C GLN A 167 -11.77 -29.70 18.99
N TRP A 168 -11.65 -28.82 17.97
CA TRP A 168 -10.70 -29.05 16.87
C TRP A 168 -9.25 -29.16 17.37
N ILE A 169 -8.84 -28.29 18.29
CA ILE A 169 -7.49 -28.31 18.87
C ILE A 169 -7.33 -29.60 19.73
N LYS A 170 -8.34 -29.94 20.50
CA LYS A 170 -8.36 -31.18 21.30
C LYS A 170 -8.18 -32.42 20.44
N ASP A 171 -8.79 -32.43 19.25
CA ASP A 171 -8.70 -33.54 18.28
C ASP A 171 -7.38 -33.53 17.47
N GLY A 172 -6.44 -32.64 17.80
CA GLY A 172 -5.10 -32.58 17.20
C GLY A 172 -4.91 -31.52 16.11
N ALA A 173 -5.84 -30.59 15.99
CA ALA A 173 -5.77 -29.46 15.04
C ALA A 173 -5.48 -29.93 13.60
N VAL A 174 -6.18 -31.00 13.15
CA VAL A 174 -5.97 -31.56 11.82
C VAL A 174 -6.39 -30.58 10.75
N ILE A 175 -5.49 -30.30 9.81
CA ILE A 175 -5.72 -29.48 8.65
C ILE A 175 -6.01 -30.38 7.45
N ASP A 176 -7.27 -30.40 7.05
CA ASP A 176 -7.78 -31.23 5.93
C ASP A 176 -7.91 -30.40 4.62
N GLU A 177 -7.47 -29.13 4.63
CA GLU A 177 -7.47 -28.28 3.44
C GLU A 177 -6.42 -28.79 2.44
N ARG A 178 -6.86 -28.96 1.21
CA ARG A 178 -5.96 -29.28 0.09
C ARG A 178 -5.96 -28.11 -0.89
N PRO A 179 -4.79 -27.75 -1.43
CA PRO A 179 -4.73 -26.73 -2.47
C PRO A 179 -5.70 -27.05 -3.61
N SER A 180 -6.58 -26.12 -3.91
CA SER A 180 -7.51 -26.26 -5.04
C SER A 180 -6.78 -25.96 -6.35
N PRO A 181 -6.67 -26.89 -7.30
CA PRO A 181 -6.00 -26.63 -8.56
C PRO A 181 -6.74 -25.55 -9.36
N PRO A 182 -6.02 -24.78 -10.19
CA PRO A 182 -6.65 -23.84 -11.11
C PRO A 182 -7.69 -24.53 -11.99
N GLY A 183 -8.77 -23.83 -12.33
CA GLY A 183 -9.82 -24.30 -13.22
C GLY A 183 -9.30 -24.56 -14.66
N HIS A 184 -10.09 -25.24 -15.49
CA HIS A 184 -9.66 -25.60 -16.85
C HIS A 184 -9.30 -24.37 -17.69
N ARG A 185 -10.11 -23.29 -17.64
CA ARG A 185 -9.84 -22.03 -18.36
C ARG A 185 -8.60 -21.33 -17.85
N GLU A 186 -8.41 -21.31 -16.53
CA GLU A 186 -7.21 -20.73 -15.92
C GLU A 186 -5.94 -21.50 -16.33
N LYS A 187 -5.98 -22.84 -16.32
CA LYS A 187 -4.85 -23.67 -16.77
C LYS A 187 -4.44 -23.36 -18.21
N ALA A 188 -5.41 -23.15 -19.10
CA ALA A 188 -5.12 -22.77 -20.48
C ALA A 188 -4.42 -21.40 -20.56
N GLN A 189 -4.90 -20.41 -19.81
CA GLN A 189 -4.27 -19.09 -19.72
C GLN A 189 -2.86 -19.16 -19.08
N ILE A 190 -2.71 -19.91 -17.99
CA ILE A 190 -1.40 -20.15 -17.35
C ILE A 190 -0.39 -20.71 -18.35
N LEU A 191 -0.75 -21.76 -19.09
CA LEU A 191 0.13 -22.37 -20.09
C LEU A 191 0.52 -21.37 -21.19
N GLN A 192 -0.41 -20.54 -21.66
CA GLN A 192 -0.15 -19.53 -22.66
C GLN A 192 0.85 -18.46 -22.16
N TRP A 193 0.64 -17.96 -20.94
CA TRP A 193 1.54 -16.97 -20.31
C TRP A 193 2.91 -17.56 -19.98
N GLU A 194 2.97 -18.78 -19.46
CA GLU A 194 4.25 -19.45 -19.17
C GLU A 194 5.01 -19.77 -20.46
N ALA A 195 4.32 -20.12 -21.57
CA ALA A 195 4.94 -20.29 -22.87
C ALA A 195 5.53 -18.97 -23.41
N PHE A 196 4.83 -17.85 -23.24
CA PHE A 196 5.34 -16.53 -23.61
C PHE A 196 6.58 -16.14 -22.81
N LEU A 197 6.55 -16.32 -21.49
CA LEU A 197 7.61 -15.91 -20.56
C LEU A 197 8.88 -16.79 -20.66
N ASN A 198 8.78 -18.01 -21.21
CA ASN A 198 9.90 -18.96 -21.27
C ASN A 198 10.41 -19.19 -22.70
N GLN A 199 10.16 -18.27 -23.63
CA GLN A 199 10.71 -18.32 -24.98
C GLN A 199 12.24 -18.20 -24.95
N PRO A 200 12.98 -19.07 -25.72
CA PRO A 200 14.46 -19.16 -25.61
C PRO A 200 15.22 -18.02 -26.30
N ALA A 201 14.60 -17.23 -27.17
CA ALA A 201 15.27 -16.16 -27.86
C ALA A 201 15.77 -15.08 -26.90
N PRO A 202 17.01 -14.56 -27.05
CA PRO A 202 17.58 -13.56 -26.13
C PRO A 202 16.68 -12.35 -25.88
N ARG A 203 16.01 -11.88 -26.91
CA ARG A 203 15.05 -10.79 -26.87
C ARG A 203 13.88 -11.10 -25.94
N ASN A 204 13.29 -12.29 -26.04
CA ASN A 204 12.21 -12.73 -25.19
C ASN A 204 12.68 -12.92 -23.74
N GLN A 205 13.87 -13.50 -23.53
CA GLN A 205 14.43 -13.65 -22.19
C GLN A 205 14.62 -12.30 -21.47
N LEU A 206 15.09 -11.26 -22.20
CA LEU A 206 15.24 -9.92 -21.63
C LEU A 206 13.89 -9.28 -21.29
N VAL A 207 12.90 -9.43 -22.16
CA VAL A 207 11.52 -8.97 -21.90
C VAL A 207 10.92 -9.70 -20.69
N SER A 208 11.08 -11.02 -20.61
CA SER A 208 10.56 -11.81 -19.50
C SER A 208 11.20 -11.43 -18.16
N ARG A 209 12.52 -11.13 -18.16
CA ARG A 209 13.21 -10.58 -16.97
C ARG A 209 12.61 -9.23 -16.58
N TYR A 210 12.44 -8.32 -17.52
CA TYR A 210 11.82 -7.01 -17.29
C TYR A 210 10.42 -7.13 -16.69
N LEU A 211 9.57 -7.96 -17.30
CA LEU A 211 8.22 -8.21 -16.79
C LEU A 211 8.22 -8.85 -15.40
N TYR A 212 9.11 -9.81 -15.14
CA TYR A 212 9.21 -10.42 -13.82
C TYR A 212 9.61 -9.40 -12.76
N GLU A 213 10.63 -8.58 -12.99
CA GLU A 213 11.08 -7.56 -12.06
C GLU A 213 9.99 -6.50 -11.77
N HIS A 214 9.04 -6.31 -12.70
CA HIS A 214 7.93 -5.36 -12.54
C HIS A 214 6.63 -5.99 -11.99
N LEU A 215 6.47 -7.30 -12.03
CA LEU A 215 5.21 -7.97 -11.67
C LEU A 215 5.33 -8.94 -10.50
N PHE A 216 6.50 -9.11 -9.89
CA PHE A 216 6.73 -10.09 -8.82
C PHE A 216 5.91 -9.83 -7.55
N LEU A 217 5.46 -8.60 -7.32
CA LEU A 217 4.56 -8.24 -6.21
C LEU A 217 3.08 -8.30 -6.58
N ALA A 218 2.76 -8.49 -7.86
CA ALA A 218 1.38 -8.48 -8.30
C ALA A 218 0.61 -9.71 -7.83
N HIS A 219 -0.59 -9.48 -7.36
CA HIS A 219 -1.60 -10.52 -7.34
C HIS A 219 -2.28 -10.52 -8.72
N LEU A 220 -1.82 -11.44 -9.56
CA LEU A 220 -2.24 -11.58 -10.95
C LEU A 220 -3.60 -12.28 -11.03
N TYR A 221 -4.51 -11.79 -11.84
CA TYR A 221 -5.80 -12.42 -12.07
C TYR A 221 -6.12 -12.43 -13.58
N PHE A 222 -6.91 -13.40 -14.01
CA PHE A 222 -7.32 -13.47 -15.41
C PHE A 222 -8.63 -12.71 -15.60
N GLU A 223 -8.59 -11.66 -16.41
CA GLU A 223 -9.79 -10.90 -16.80
C GLU A 223 -10.81 -11.84 -17.46
N HIS A 224 -12.08 -11.58 -17.24
CA HIS A 224 -13.20 -12.38 -17.75
C HIS A 224 -13.29 -13.83 -17.23
N LEU A 225 -12.52 -14.18 -16.20
CA LEU A 225 -12.67 -15.44 -15.49
C LEU A 225 -13.10 -15.12 -14.04
N ASP A 226 -14.37 -15.28 -13.73
CA ASP A 226 -14.93 -15.01 -12.39
C ASP A 226 -14.57 -16.13 -11.39
N SER A 227 -13.30 -16.50 -11.35
CA SER A 227 -12.81 -17.60 -10.52
C SER A 227 -12.52 -17.19 -9.08
N GLY A 228 -12.26 -15.91 -8.84
CA GLY A 228 -11.78 -15.37 -7.56
C GLY A 228 -10.37 -15.84 -7.20
N ASN A 229 -9.64 -16.49 -8.11
CA ASN A 229 -8.27 -16.94 -7.90
C ASN A 229 -7.26 -15.87 -8.31
N PHE A 230 -6.18 -15.79 -7.51
CA PHE A 230 -5.04 -14.93 -7.79
C PHE A 230 -3.76 -15.76 -7.91
N PHE A 231 -2.78 -15.21 -8.64
CA PHE A 231 -1.52 -15.87 -8.92
C PHE A 231 -0.35 -14.91 -8.67
N GLU A 232 0.81 -15.48 -8.37
CA GLU A 232 2.09 -14.77 -8.30
C GLU A 232 2.99 -15.23 -9.43
N LEU A 233 3.76 -14.31 -10.01
CA LEU A 233 4.82 -14.66 -10.96
C LEU A 233 6.10 -15.00 -10.18
N VAL A 234 6.54 -16.24 -10.29
CA VAL A 234 7.70 -16.78 -9.56
C VAL A 234 8.75 -17.36 -10.49
N ARG A 235 10.00 -17.45 -10.00
CA ARG A 235 11.06 -18.22 -10.65
C ARG A 235 11.13 -19.62 -10.04
N SER A 236 11.17 -20.65 -10.90
CA SER A 236 11.15 -22.06 -10.50
C SER A 236 12.34 -22.81 -11.08
N ARG A 237 12.85 -23.81 -10.34
CA ARG A 237 13.84 -24.77 -10.85
C ARG A 237 13.23 -25.76 -11.84
N THR A 238 11.95 -26.02 -11.72
CA THR A 238 11.23 -27.00 -12.54
C THR A 238 10.54 -26.33 -13.73
N PRO A 239 10.52 -26.98 -14.89
CA PRO A 239 9.88 -26.46 -16.10
C PRO A 239 8.36 -26.49 -16.02
N VAL A 240 7.73 -25.93 -17.06
CA VAL A 240 6.27 -25.94 -17.26
C VAL A 240 5.76 -27.40 -17.27
N GLY A 241 4.67 -27.63 -16.55
CA GLY A 241 4.06 -28.96 -16.40
C GLY A 241 4.51 -29.74 -15.19
N GLU A 242 5.61 -29.36 -14.55
CA GLU A 242 6.09 -29.96 -13.29
C GLU A 242 5.65 -29.16 -12.05
N PRO A 243 5.65 -29.75 -10.84
CA PRO A 243 5.43 -29.02 -9.60
C PRO A 243 6.43 -27.87 -9.44
N ILE A 244 5.94 -26.70 -9.03
CA ILE A 244 6.77 -25.50 -8.90
C ILE A 244 7.75 -25.65 -7.73
N GLN A 245 9.04 -25.46 -7.98
CA GLN A 245 10.10 -25.38 -7.00
C GLN A 245 10.69 -23.97 -6.98
N ILE A 246 10.15 -23.12 -6.08
CA ILE A 246 10.49 -21.69 -6.02
C ILE A 246 11.97 -21.48 -5.71
N ILE A 247 12.58 -20.49 -6.38
CA ILE A 247 13.93 -20.02 -6.10
C ILE A 247 13.86 -18.85 -5.14
N PRO A 248 14.31 -18.98 -3.88
CA PRO A 248 14.16 -17.97 -2.85
C PRO A 248 15.28 -16.93 -2.91
N THR A 249 15.25 -16.00 -3.85
CA THR A 249 16.16 -14.84 -3.84
C THR A 249 15.63 -13.75 -2.91
N VAL A 250 16.52 -12.88 -2.39
CA VAL A 250 16.11 -11.76 -1.52
C VAL A 250 15.35 -10.71 -2.33
N ARG A 251 15.89 -10.38 -3.51
CA ARG A 251 15.28 -9.42 -4.45
C ARG A 251 14.91 -10.10 -5.76
N PRO A 252 13.98 -9.54 -6.54
CA PRO A 252 13.61 -10.08 -7.84
C PRO A 252 14.75 -9.99 -8.87
N ASN A 253 15.61 -9.00 -8.76
CA ASN A 253 16.77 -8.80 -9.64
C ASN A 253 18.06 -9.49 -9.17
N ASP A 254 18.01 -10.30 -8.10
CA ASP A 254 19.11 -11.19 -7.73
C ASP A 254 19.24 -12.35 -8.72
N ASP A 255 20.46 -12.91 -8.85
CA ASP A 255 20.73 -14.06 -9.70
C ASP A 255 19.97 -15.31 -9.23
N PRO A 256 19.04 -15.83 -10.05
CA PRO A 256 18.30 -17.05 -9.69
C PRO A 256 19.15 -18.31 -9.87
N GLY A 257 20.34 -18.22 -10.46
CA GLY A 257 21.12 -19.36 -10.98
C GLY A 257 20.41 -20.03 -12.18
N ARG A 258 21.04 -21.00 -12.82
CA ARG A 258 20.47 -21.70 -13.98
C ARG A 258 20.46 -23.20 -13.76
N PRO A 259 19.47 -23.93 -14.37
CA PRO A 259 18.32 -23.41 -15.12
C PRO A 259 17.24 -22.86 -14.20
N PHE A 260 16.40 -21.94 -14.75
CA PHE A 260 15.16 -21.49 -14.10
C PHE A 260 14.10 -21.20 -15.14
N PHE A 261 12.84 -21.18 -14.66
CA PHE A 261 11.65 -20.94 -15.47
C PHE A 261 10.71 -19.96 -14.75
N TYR A 262 10.03 -19.10 -15.50
CA TYR A 262 8.96 -18.25 -14.96
C TYR A 262 7.67 -19.07 -14.90
N ARG A 263 7.03 -19.05 -13.74
CA ARG A 263 5.82 -19.83 -13.46
C ARG A 263 4.77 -18.98 -12.77
N LEU A 264 3.50 -19.27 -13.02
CA LEU A 264 2.37 -18.66 -12.32
C LEU A 264 1.91 -19.60 -11.20
N ARG A 265 2.22 -19.23 -9.96
CA ARG A 265 1.82 -19.95 -8.76
C ARG A 265 0.51 -19.41 -8.23
N LYS A 266 -0.49 -20.27 -8.02
CA LYS A 266 -1.73 -19.84 -7.36
C LYS A 266 -1.45 -19.41 -5.93
N ILE A 267 -2.06 -18.29 -5.51
CA ILE A 267 -2.03 -17.82 -4.13
C ILE A 267 -3.02 -18.67 -3.32
N GLU A 268 -2.51 -19.30 -2.29
CA GLU A 268 -3.33 -20.10 -1.38
C GLU A 268 -3.69 -19.31 -0.13
N GLY A 269 -4.89 -19.55 0.39
CA GLY A 269 -5.37 -18.90 1.60
C GLY A 269 -6.19 -17.64 1.37
N THR A 270 -6.51 -16.97 2.47
CA THR A 270 -7.37 -15.77 2.48
C THR A 270 -6.61 -14.55 2.04
N ILE A 271 -7.16 -13.82 1.10
CA ILE A 271 -6.59 -12.56 0.60
C ILE A 271 -6.74 -11.46 1.66
N VAL A 272 -5.65 -10.75 1.90
CA VAL A 272 -5.56 -9.63 2.84
C VAL A 272 -5.38 -8.33 2.07
N HIS A 273 -6.29 -7.39 2.23
CA HIS A 273 -6.36 -6.16 1.42
C HIS A 273 -5.05 -5.36 1.42
N LYS A 274 -4.37 -5.28 2.56
CA LYS A 274 -3.15 -4.47 2.71
C LYS A 274 -2.01 -4.88 1.77
N THR A 275 -1.88 -6.15 1.45
CA THR A 275 -0.84 -6.69 0.55
C THR A 275 -1.37 -7.09 -0.82
N HIS A 276 -2.64 -6.81 -1.07
CA HIS A 276 -3.31 -7.19 -2.29
C HIS A 276 -3.23 -6.04 -3.32
N ILE A 277 -2.29 -6.14 -4.24
CA ILE A 277 -2.11 -5.20 -5.34
C ILE A 277 -2.29 -5.96 -6.64
N VAL A 278 -3.42 -5.73 -7.29
CA VAL A 278 -3.87 -6.54 -8.42
C VAL A 278 -3.30 -6.09 -9.75
N TYR A 279 -3.04 -7.05 -10.63
CA TYR A 279 -2.64 -6.79 -12.01
C TYR A 279 -3.37 -7.74 -12.95
N PRO A 280 -4.06 -7.22 -13.98
CA PRO A 280 -4.84 -8.04 -14.90
C PRO A 280 -3.95 -8.79 -15.90
N LEU A 281 -4.26 -10.07 -16.10
CA LEU A 281 -3.76 -10.89 -17.19
C LEU A 281 -4.91 -11.25 -18.13
N GLY A 282 -4.60 -11.72 -19.34
CA GLY A 282 -5.58 -12.16 -20.33
C GLY A 282 -5.00 -12.10 -21.74
N GLU A 283 -5.76 -12.53 -22.73
CA GLU A 283 -5.31 -12.54 -24.13
C GLU A 283 -5.02 -11.12 -24.64
N GLN A 284 -5.89 -10.15 -24.35
CA GLN A 284 -5.70 -8.78 -24.78
C GLN A 284 -4.43 -8.14 -24.17
N LYS A 285 -4.14 -8.43 -22.91
CA LYS A 285 -2.92 -7.97 -22.26
C LYS A 285 -1.69 -8.63 -22.87
N LEU A 286 -1.73 -9.91 -23.14
CA LEU A 286 -0.64 -10.64 -23.81
C LEU A 286 -0.37 -10.07 -25.21
N ASP A 287 -1.41 -9.81 -25.99
CA ASP A 287 -1.31 -9.15 -27.29
C ASP A 287 -0.74 -7.73 -27.18
N ARG A 288 -1.11 -6.99 -26.14
CA ARG A 288 -0.55 -5.67 -25.87
C ARG A 288 0.95 -5.75 -25.61
N LEU A 289 1.40 -6.72 -24.77
CA LEU A 289 2.83 -6.94 -24.52
C LEU A 289 3.59 -7.34 -25.79
N HIS A 290 3.00 -8.19 -26.63
CA HIS A 290 3.57 -8.49 -27.95
C HIS A 290 3.76 -7.23 -28.79
N ARG A 291 2.73 -6.38 -28.89
CA ARG A 291 2.82 -5.12 -29.66
C ARG A 291 3.87 -4.16 -29.09
N LEU A 292 3.98 -4.06 -27.78
CA LEU A 292 4.93 -3.15 -27.12
C LEU A 292 6.37 -3.63 -27.27
N PHE A 293 6.63 -4.89 -26.99
CA PHE A 293 7.99 -5.40 -26.79
C PHE A 293 8.53 -6.22 -27.96
N LEU A 294 7.68 -6.93 -28.69
CA LEU A 294 8.13 -7.90 -29.69
C LEU A 294 7.84 -7.47 -31.13
N THR A 295 6.91 -6.57 -31.38
CA THR A 295 6.67 -6.02 -32.71
C THR A 295 7.74 -5.01 -33.17
N PRO A 296 8.20 -4.06 -32.30
CA PRO A 296 9.26 -3.14 -32.72
C PRO A 296 10.57 -3.87 -33.03
N GLN A 297 11.32 -3.39 -33.99
CA GLN A 297 12.62 -3.99 -34.37
C GLN A 297 13.72 -3.50 -33.42
N TRP A 298 14.33 -4.42 -32.73
CA TRP A 298 15.48 -4.19 -31.85
C TRP A 298 16.20 -5.52 -31.58
N GLU A 299 17.44 -5.47 -31.18
CA GLU A 299 18.29 -6.65 -30.99
C GLU A 299 18.98 -6.64 -29.62
N VAL A 300 19.31 -7.83 -29.13
CA VAL A 300 20.11 -8.05 -27.93
C VAL A 300 21.41 -8.69 -28.36
N GLY A 301 22.52 -7.96 -28.23
CA GLY A 301 23.83 -8.51 -28.51
C GLY A 301 24.24 -9.57 -27.50
N LYS A 302 24.18 -9.24 -26.20
CA LYS A 302 24.45 -10.12 -25.08
C LYS A 302 23.43 -9.86 -23.98
N LEU A 303 22.87 -10.93 -23.41
CA LEU A 303 21.98 -10.79 -22.26
C LEU A 303 22.77 -10.22 -21.08
N PRO A 304 22.25 -9.16 -20.41
CA PRO A 304 22.86 -8.64 -19.19
C PRO A 304 22.83 -9.71 -18.09
N ASP A 305 23.92 -9.82 -17.37
CA ASP A 305 24.03 -10.67 -16.20
C ASP A 305 23.28 -10.08 -14.98
N TYR A 306 23.40 -10.75 -13.83
CA TYR A 306 22.84 -10.31 -12.55
C TYR A 306 23.91 -9.68 -11.64
N SER A 307 24.95 -9.05 -12.22
CA SER A 307 25.94 -8.32 -11.45
C SER A 307 25.35 -7.14 -10.70
N ALA A 308 26.00 -6.72 -9.63
CA ALA A 308 25.55 -5.59 -8.82
C ALA A 308 25.38 -4.30 -9.64
N GLY A 309 26.27 -4.04 -10.62
CA GLY A 309 26.15 -2.88 -11.51
C GLY A 309 24.86 -2.91 -12.34
N ASN A 310 24.51 -4.07 -12.90
CA ASN A 310 23.27 -4.24 -13.64
C ASN A 310 22.04 -4.18 -12.73
N ALA A 311 22.10 -4.73 -11.52
CA ALA A 311 20.99 -4.67 -10.58
C ALA A 311 20.65 -3.24 -10.15
N LEU A 312 21.64 -2.35 -10.10
CA LEU A 312 21.48 -0.95 -9.68
C LEU A 312 21.16 0.01 -10.83
N ASN A 313 21.19 -0.43 -12.06
CA ASN A 313 20.88 0.45 -13.19
C ASN A 313 19.94 -0.22 -14.20
N PRO A 314 18.60 -0.11 -14.00
CA PRO A 314 17.64 -0.69 -14.92
C PRO A 314 17.71 -0.09 -16.32
N PHE A 315 18.17 1.16 -16.46
CA PHE A 315 18.29 1.82 -17.75
C PHE A 315 19.43 1.19 -18.58
N ALA A 316 20.55 0.86 -17.98
CA ALA A 316 21.64 0.11 -18.61
C ALA A 316 21.23 -1.35 -18.86
N THR A 317 20.66 -2.03 -17.87
CA THR A 317 20.27 -3.44 -17.97
C THR A 317 19.26 -3.70 -19.08
N PHE A 318 18.28 -2.82 -19.22
CA PHE A 318 17.24 -2.97 -20.22
C PHE A 318 17.38 -1.99 -21.41
N ALA A 319 18.57 -1.44 -21.62
CA ALA A 319 18.83 -0.46 -22.68
C ALA A 319 18.40 -0.94 -24.07
N ALA A 320 18.54 -2.24 -24.35
CA ALA A 320 18.12 -2.82 -25.64
C ALA A 320 16.59 -2.76 -25.89
N ILE A 321 15.78 -2.81 -24.83
CA ILE A 321 14.32 -2.67 -24.95
C ILE A 321 13.99 -1.19 -25.22
N PRO A 322 13.24 -0.85 -26.26
CA PRO A 322 12.88 0.54 -26.55
C PRO A 322 12.28 1.26 -25.34
N ALA A 323 12.77 2.46 -25.01
CA ALA A 323 12.29 3.24 -23.87
C ALA A 323 10.77 3.51 -23.94
N ARG A 324 10.25 3.74 -25.15
CA ARG A 324 8.79 3.88 -25.36
C ARG A 324 8.02 2.63 -24.92
N ALA A 325 8.51 1.44 -25.23
CA ALA A 325 7.83 0.20 -24.85
C ALA A 325 7.81 0.03 -23.32
N ARG A 326 8.93 0.33 -22.64
CA ARG A 326 9.06 0.27 -21.18
C ARG A 326 8.16 1.28 -20.51
N TYR A 327 8.19 2.54 -20.94
CA TYR A 327 7.37 3.60 -20.35
C TYR A 327 5.88 3.35 -20.59
N GLN A 328 5.48 3.01 -21.82
CA GLN A 328 4.07 2.71 -22.14
C GLN A 328 3.55 1.51 -21.36
N PHE A 329 4.35 0.47 -21.14
CA PHE A 329 3.98 -0.66 -20.28
C PHE A 329 3.63 -0.21 -18.85
N MET A 330 4.42 0.71 -18.28
CA MET A 330 4.13 1.26 -16.97
C MET A 330 2.92 2.18 -16.98
N LEU A 331 2.76 3.03 -17.99
CA LEU A 331 1.61 3.91 -18.15
C LEU A 331 0.28 3.13 -18.31
N ASP A 332 0.29 2.04 -19.05
CA ASP A 332 -0.90 1.21 -19.27
C ASP A 332 -1.57 0.75 -17.96
N THR A 333 -0.79 0.65 -16.87
CA THR A 333 -1.24 0.26 -15.52
C THR A 333 -0.57 1.11 -14.44
N ALA A 334 -0.51 2.42 -14.64
CA ALA A 334 0.21 3.31 -13.75
C ALA A 334 -0.32 3.29 -12.31
N GLU A 335 -1.60 3.05 -12.10
CA GLU A 335 -2.17 2.86 -10.76
C GLU A 335 -1.50 1.70 -10.01
N TYR A 336 -1.26 0.56 -10.68
CA TYR A 336 -0.54 -0.57 -10.10
C TYR A 336 0.89 -0.16 -9.69
N PHE A 337 1.65 0.49 -10.57
CA PHE A 337 3.03 0.88 -10.28
C PHE A 337 3.11 1.91 -9.15
N VAL A 338 2.26 2.93 -9.18
CA VAL A 338 2.20 3.93 -8.10
C VAL A 338 1.75 3.29 -6.79
N MET A 339 0.76 2.39 -6.81
CA MET A 339 0.32 1.64 -5.63
C MET A 339 1.47 0.80 -5.03
N THR A 340 2.24 0.11 -5.87
CA THR A 340 3.33 -0.75 -5.40
C THR A 340 4.44 0.03 -4.71
N PHE A 341 4.84 1.18 -5.23
CA PHE A 341 5.89 1.94 -4.56
C PHE A 341 5.39 2.73 -3.33
N ILE A 342 4.12 3.13 -3.28
CA ILE A 342 3.55 3.80 -2.09
C ILE A 342 3.33 2.80 -0.95
N ARG A 343 2.75 1.63 -1.23
CA ARG A 343 2.58 0.56 -0.23
C ARG A 343 3.90 -0.15 0.08
N GLY A 344 4.76 -0.29 -0.90
CA GLY A 344 5.99 -1.06 -0.85
C GLY A 344 5.76 -2.57 -0.77
N PRO A 345 6.83 -3.37 -0.80
CA PRO A 345 6.78 -4.82 -0.71
C PRO A 345 6.51 -5.32 0.70
N VAL A 346 5.90 -4.51 1.56
CA VAL A 346 5.83 -4.74 3.01
C VAL A 346 4.46 -4.43 3.58
N CYS A 347 4.09 -5.12 4.63
CA CYS A 347 2.85 -4.89 5.36
C CYS A 347 2.87 -3.64 6.24
N ARG A 348 4.02 -3.22 6.71
CA ARG A 348 4.23 -1.96 7.39
C ARG A 348 4.71 -0.95 6.35
N GLY A 349 4.17 0.26 6.37
CA GLY A 349 4.55 1.31 5.43
C GLY A 349 6.06 1.54 5.42
N GLN A 350 6.56 1.93 4.26
CA GLN A 350 7.98 2.24 4.12
C GLN A 350 8.27 3.58 4.78
N VAL A 351 9.20 3.61 5.72
CA VAL A 351 9.78 4.85 6.25
C VAL A 351 10.35 5.72 5.12
N ALA A 352 10.79 5.10 4.02
CA ALA A 352 11.22 5.78 2.82
C ALA A 352 10.16 6.72 2.23
N THR A 353 8.87 6.43 2.37
CA THR A 353 7.79 7.27 1.86
C THR A 353 7.40 8.44 2.77
N ASP A 354 8.02 8.60 3.94
CA ASP A 354 7.77 9.75 4.82
C ASP A 354 8.31 11.08 4.26
N VAL A 355 8.97 11.04 3.12
CA VAL A 355 9.46 12.21 2.38
C VAL A 355 8.43 12.81 1.42
N ILE A 356 7.19 12.33 1.44
CA ILE A 356 6.08 12.83 0.61
C ILE A 356 4.91 13.34 1.45
N ASP A 357 4.12 14.26 0.89
CA ASP A 357 2.90 14.72 1.52
C ASP A 357 1.85 13.60 1.61
N ASP A 358 0.93 13.69 2.57
CA ASP A 358 -0.12 12.68 2.78
C ASP A 358 -1.10 12.58 1.61
N ARG A 359 -1.24 13.66 0.83
CA ARG A 359 -2.08 13.64 -0.37
C ARG A 359 -1.49 14.52 -1.47
N PHE A 360 -1.35 13.97 -2.67
CA PHE A 360 -0.91 14.67 -3.87
C PHE A 360 -1.47 14.03 -5.14
N TYR A 361 -1.43 14.77 -6.24
CA TYR A 361 -1.80 14.27 -7.56
C TYR A 361 -0.56 13.86 -8.34
N VAL A 362 -0.68 12.77 -9.08
CA VAL A 362 0.33 12.27 -10.00
C VAL A 362 -0.21 12.36 -11.41
N LEU A 363 0.53 13.03 -12.26
CA LEU A 363 0.38 13.13 -13.70
C LEU A 363 1.63 12.54 -14.35
N PHE A 364 1.54 12.22 -15.62
CA PHE A 364 2.65 11.65 -16.37
C PHE A 364 3.00 12.54 -17.55
N GLN A 365 4.28 12.64 -17.86
CA GLN A 365 4.74 13.29 -19.08
C GLN A 365 4.35 12.43 -20.29
N ASP A 366 3.89 13.08 -21.36
CA ASP A 366 3.53 12.37 -22.58
C ASP A 366 4.78 11.72 -23.20
N PRO A 367 4.73 10.42 -23.60
CA PRO A 367 5.86 9.73 -24.21
C PRO A 367 6.44 10.43 -25.44
N ASP A 368 5.64 11.19 -26.19
CA ASP A 368 6.10 11.92 -27.38
C ASP A 368 6.86 13.21 -27.04
N SER A 369 6.71 13.72 -25.83
CA SER A 369 7.44 14.90 -25.33
C SER A 369 8.53 14.58 -24.33
N ASP A 370 8.66 13.32 -23.91
CA ASP A 370 9.74 12.87 -23.02
C ASP A 370 11.02 12.59 -23.80
N LEU A 371 12.07 13.39 -23.57
CA LEU A 371 13.35 13.25 -24.25
C LEU A 371 14.03 11.91 -23.95
N SER A 372 13.79 11.31 -22.79
CA SER A 372 14.32 9.99 -22.43
C SER A 372 13.67 8.86 -23.25
N VAL A 373 12.55 9.13 -23.87
CA VAL A 373 11.81 8.22 -24.75
C VAL A 373 12.08 8.51 -26.24
N THR A 374 12.16 9.80 -26.60
CA THR A 374 12.20 10.24 -27.99
C THR A 374 13.61 10.48 -28.54
N ASP A 375 14.61 10.68 -27.67
CA ASP A 375 16.00 10.97 -28.05
C ASP A 375 16.97 9.94 -27.44
N PRO A 376 17.37 8.89 -28.19
CA PRO A 376 18.31 7.89 -27.70
C PRO A 376 19.68 8.45 -27.32
N ALA A 377 20.15 9.56 -27.95
CA ALA A 377 21.42 10.19 -27.61
C ALA A 377 21.33 10.92 -26.27
N TYR A 378 20.21 11.58 -26.00
CA TYR A 378 19.92 12.14 -24.70
C TYR A 378 19.90 11.05 -23.63
N MET A 379 19.15 9.95 -23.88
CA MET A 379 19.04 8.85 -22.92
C MET A 379 20.41 8.23 -22.61
N ALA A 380 21.23 7.98 -23.62
CA ALA A 380 22.58 7.45 -23.43
C ALA A 380 23.48 8.39 -22.61
N SER A 381 23.28 9.71 -22.71
CA SER A 381 24.05 10.70 -21.96
C SER A 381 23.65 10.80 -20.49
N VAL A 382 22.38 10.55 -20.15
CA VAL A 382 21.86 10.65 -18.78
C VAL A 382 21.85 9.32 -18.04
N GLU A 383 21.86 8.19 -18.75
CA GLU A 383 21.78 6.84 -18.18
C GLU A 383 22.75 6.62 -17.01
N PRO A 384 24.06 7.01 -17.07
CA PRO A 384 24.98 6.82 -15.95
C PRO A 384 24.59 7.62 -14.69
N LEU A 385 23.86 8.72 -14.85
CA LEU A 385 23.37 9.56 -13.75
C LEU A 385 22.08 9.03 -13.10
N LEU A 386 21.49 7.99 -13.68
CA LEU A 386 20.22 7.40 -13.23
C LEU A 386 20.42 6.12 -12.40
N ALA A 387 21.65 5.70 -12.16
CA ALA A 387 21.95 4.54 -11.33
C ALA A 387 21.40 4.72 -9.90
N LEU A 388 20.93 3.60 -9.33
CA LEU A 388 20.43 3.55 -7.97
C LEU A 388 21.58 3.39 -6.97
N THR A 389 21.27 3.65 -5.70
CA THR A 389 22.27 3.56 -4.63
C THR A 389 22.56 2.11 -4.29
N PRO A 390 23.84 1.67 -4.23
CA PRO A 390 24.17 0.37 -3.68
C PRO A 390 23.86 0.35 -2.18
N GLU A 391 23.16 -0.67 -1.71
CA GLU A 391 23.01 -0.90 -0.27
C GLU A 391 24.37 -1.09 0.39
N LYS A 392 24.81 -0.09 1.13
CA LYS A 392 26.01 -0.16 1.95
C LYS A 392 25.59 -0.25 3.41
N LEU A 393 25.85 -1.37 4.03
CA LEU A 393 25.49 -1.75 5.41
C LEU A 393 26.08 -0.86 6.52
N ARG A 394 26.47 0.40 6.26
CA ARG A 394 27.21 1.22 7.23
C ARG A 394 26.54 2.59 7.41
N LEU A 395 25.86 2.78 8.53
CA LEU A 395 25.35 4.09 8.99
C LEU A 395 26.41 5.23 8.91
N LEU A 396 27.69 4.90 9.08
CA LEU A 396 28.78 5.88 8.99
C LEU A 396 29.11 6.32 7.56
N ALA A 397 28.64 5.62 6.54
CA ALA A 397 28.86 5.95 5.12
C ALA A 397 27.69 6.74 4.51
N LEU A 398 26.59 6.97 5.24
CA LEU A 398 25.40 7.65 4.71
C LEU A 398 25.71 9.04 4.13
N ALA A 399 26.51 9.84 4.80
CA ALA A 399 26.76 11.23 4.37
C ALA A 399 27.61 11.34 3.09
N PRO A 400 28.76 10.62 2.94
CA PRO A 400 29.50 10.61 1.68
C PRO A 400 28.70 10.04 0.51
N ASP A 401 27.99 8.93 0.71
CA ASP A 401 27.21 8.27 -0.33
C ASP A 401 26.02 9.15 -0.77
N TRP A 402 25.36 9.79 0.18
CA TRP A 402 24.32 10.77 -0.13
C TRP A 402 24.86 11.95 -0.94
N ALA A 403 26.04 12.48 -0.62
CA ALA A 403 26.64 13.58 -1.35
C ALA A 403 26.96 13.18 -2.81
N GLU A 404 27.45 11.97 -3.06
CA GLU A 404 27.66 11.44 -4.41
C GLU A 404 26.36 11.34 -5.19
N GLN A 405 25.32 10.78 -4.59
CA GLN A 405 24.00 10.66 -5.21
C GLN A 405 23.36 12.03 -5.49
N LYS A 406 23.54 12.97 -4.56
CA LYS A 406 23.11 14.36 -4.75
C LYS A 406 23.79 15.01 -5.95
N HIS A 407 25.10 14.83 -6.10
CA HIS A 407 25.84 15.33 -7.26
C HIS A 407 25.33 14.72 -8.58
N ALA A 408 25.16 13.41 -8.63
CA ALA A 408 24.61 12.75 -9.81
C ALA A 408 23.22 13.25 -10.18
N ARG A 409 22.33 13.41 -9.15
CA ARG A 409 20.99 14.02 -9.33
C ARG A 409 21.09 15.44 -9.84
N ASP A 410 21.99 16.24 -9.27
CA ASP A 410 22.16 17.66 -9.62
C ASP A 410 22.65 17.80 -11.08
N ASP A 411 23.57 16.96 -11.50
CA ASP A 411 24.06 16.90 -12.88
C ASP A 411 22.96 16.44 -13.84
N TYR A 412 22.18 15.41 -13.44
CA TYR A 412 21.00 15.00 -14.21
C TYR A 412 20.01 16.14 -14.41
N ILE A 413 19.63 16.88 -13.35
CA ILE A 413 18.67 17.97 -13.43
C ILE A 413 19.21 19.11 -14.33
N ARG A 414 20.50 19.45 -14.21
CA ARG A 414 21.12 20.48 -15.07
C ARG A 414 21.14 20.06 -16.52
N PHE A 415 21.56 18.81 -16.79
CA PHE A 415 21.60 18.27 -18.14
C PHE A 415 20.19 18.23 -18.76
N ARG A 416 19.23 17.69 -18.03
CA ARG A 416 17.83 17.65 -18.43
C ARG A 416 17.30 19.06 -18.74
N GLY A 417 17.49 19.99 -17.82
CA GLY A 417 17.03 21.37 -17.99
C GLY A 417 17.61 22.05 -19.22
N LYS A 418 18.90 21.83 -19.51
CA LYS A 418 19.53 22.34 -20.73
C LYS A 418 18.93 21.71 -21.98
N ALA A 419 18.79 20.40 -22.03
CA ALA A 419 18.24 19.68 -23.18
C ALA A 419 16.79 20.10 -23.48
N TYR A 420 15.94 20.23 -22.46
CA TYR A 420 14.56 20.69 -22.65
C TYR A 420 14.50 22.16 -23.11
N ARG A 421 15.37 23.04 -22.58
CA ARG A 421 15.45 24.43 -23.06
C ARG A 421 15.82 24.52 -24.55
N GLU A 422 16.72 23.66 -25.02
CA GLU A 422 17.14 23.62 -26.42
C GLU A 422 16.06 23.03 -27.33
N ARG A 423 15.34 22.00 -26.88
CA ARG A 423 14.35 21.27 -27.67
C ARG A 423 12.96 21.94 -27.62
N GLN A 424 12.60 22.54 -26.50
CA GLN A 424 11.30 23.18 -26.26
C GLN A 424 11.49 24.62 -25.77
N PRO A 425 12.06 25.53 -26.55
CA PRO A 425 12.36 26.91 -26.11
C PRO A 425 11.12 27.73 -25.72
N ALA A 426 9.93 27.35 -26.22
CA ALA A 426 8.65 27.95 -25.83
C ALA A 426 8.12 27.40 -24.47
N GLY A 427 8.78 26.41 -23.88
CA GLY A 427 8.36 25.73 -22.68
C GLY A 427 7.23 24.73 -22.88
N PRO A 428 6.81 24.03 -21.82
CA PRO A 428 5.79 22.99 -21.90
C PRO A 428 4.38 23.55 -22.13
N SER A 429 3.55 22.71 -22.72
CA SER A 429 2.12 22.91 -22.97
C SER A 429 1.29 21.83 -22.28
N LEU A 430 -0.04 21.93 -22.33
CA LEU A 430 -0.90 20.84 -21.85
C LEU A 430 -0.74 19.56 -22.68
N GLN A 431 -0.22 19.62 -23.92
CA GLN A 431 0.02 18.43 -24.73
C GLN A 431 1.16 17.56 -24.20
N ASP A 432 2.04 18.13 -23.38
CA ASP A 432 3.14 17.40 -22.74
C ASP A 432 2.69 16.57 -21.52
N ILE A 433 1.41 16.67 -21.14
CA ILE A 433 0.77 15.79 -20.15
C ILE A 433 0.11 14.63 -20.89
N TRP A 434 0.44 13.41 -20.53
CA TRP A 434 -0.15 12.21 -21.10
C TRP A 434 -1.66 12.16 -20.90
N ALA A 435 -2.38 11.88 -21.97
CA ALA A 435 -3.85 11.89 -21.99
C ALA A 435 -4.47 10.47 -21.95
N GLY A 436 -3.74 9.46 -21.52
CA GLY A 436 -4.29 8.12 -21.39
C GLY A 436 -4.57 7.42 -22.72
N ASP A 437 -3.95 7.84 -23.82
CA ASP A 437 -4.21 7.31 -25.18
C ASP A 437 -5.73 7.29 -25.49
N ASP A 438 -6.47 8.30 -25.04
CA ASP A 438 -7.90 8.53 -25.18
C ASP A 438 -8.81 7.47 -24.49
N THR A 439 -8.27 6.42 -23.87
CA THR A 439 -9.05 5.32 -23.29
C THR A 439 -8.59 4.90 -21.90
N ASN A 440 -7.37 5.26 -21.48
CA ASN A 440 -6.76 4.77 -20.26
C ASN A 440 -6.97 5.72 -19.08
N GLY A 441 -7.79 5.31 -18.11
CA GLY A 441 -8.09 6.08 -16.91
C GLY A 441 -6.93 6.24 -15.91
N ASN A 442 -5.72 5.72 -16.21
CA ASN A 442 -4.52 5.93 -15.39
C ASN A 442 -3.84 7.28 -15.64
N ALA A 443 -4.35 8.12 -16.53
CA ALA A 443 -3.74 9.39 -16.89
C ALA A 443 -3.58 10.36 -15.72
N VAL A 444 -4.41 10.25 -14.71
CA VAL A 444 -4.28 10.99 -13.46
C VAL A 444 -4.61 10.12 -12.25
N LEU A 445 -3.79 10.24 -11.23
CA LEU A 445 -3.93 9.48 -10.00
C LEU A 445 -3.90 10.42 -8.79
N THR A 446 -4.69 10.08 -7.76
CA THR A 446 -4.58 10.68 -6.43
C THR A 446 -3.94 9.68 -5.49
N VAL A 447 -2.86 10.08 -4.85
CA VAL A 447 -2.19 9.32 -3.81
C VAL A 447 -2.64 9.80 -2.44
N PHE A 448 -2.99 8.86 -1.58
CA PHE A 448 -3.18 9.04 -0.15
C PHE A 448 -2.13 8.19 0.56
N ARG A 449 -1.17 8.81 1.24
CA ARG A 449 -0.08 8.08 1.90
C ARG A 449 -0.44 7.67 3.33
N ASN A 450 -0.80 8.64 4.16
CA ASN A 450 -1.18 8.46 5.57
C ASN A 450 -0.31 7.42 6.29
N PHE A 451 1.01 7.58 6.22
CA PHE A 451 2.03 6.65 6.70
C PHE A 451 1.89 5.26 6.06
N ASP A 452 1.51 4.22 6.80
CA ASP A 452 1.34 2.86 6.27
C ASP A 452 -0.11 2.54 5.81
N ASN A 453 -1.01 3.52 5.84
CA ASN A 453 -2.36 3.43 5.31
C ASN A 453 -2.43 4.04 3.90
N ALA A 454 -1.61 3.53 3.00
CA ALA A 454 -1.45 4.09 1.67
C ALA A 454 -2.47 3.53 0.67
N MET A 455 -2.98 4.41 -0.19
CA MET A 455 -3.90 4.08 -1.29
C MET A 455 -3.67 4.99 -2.48
N VAL A 456 -3.90 4.46 -3.66
CA VAL A 456 -3.95 5.21 -4.93
C VAL A 456 -5.31 5.02 -5.55
N THR A 457 -5.85 6.08 -6.12
CA THR A 457 -7.13 6.04 -6.85
C THR A 457 -7.03 6.88 -8.11
N ARG A 458 -7.78 6.50 -9.13
CA ARG A 458 -7.85 7.24 -10.39
C ARG A 458 -8.62 8.54 -10.23
N GLY A 459 -8.21 9.54 -11.01
CA GLY A 459 -8.85 10.84 -11.05
C GLY A 459 -8.33 11.82 -9.98
N PHE A 460 -8.88 13.02 -10.01
CA PHE A 460 -8.58 14.09 -9.06
C PHE A 460 -9.52 14.00 -7.86
N VAL A 461 -9.10 13.41 -6.76
CA VAL A 461 -9.90 13.27 -5.53
C VAL A 461 -9.44 14.23 -4.44
N GLY A 462 -10.38 14.83 -3.72
CA GLY A 462 -10.13 15.81 -2.68
C GLY A 462 -9.89 17.23 -3.20
N ALA A 463 -9.65 18.18 -2.32
CA ALA A 463 -9.25 19.54 -2.68
C ALA A 463 -7.91 19.54 -3.44
N VAL A 464 -7.59 20.60 -4.17
CA VAL A 464 -6.28 20.72 -4.85
C VAL A 464 -5.16 20.62 -3.80
N PRO A 465 -4.23 19.67 -3.93
CA PRO A 465 -3.23 19.41 -2.90
C PRO A 465 -2.14 20.47 -2.85
N LYS A 466 -1.29 20.41 -1.81
CA LYS A 466 -0.14 21.30 -1.64
C LYS A 466 0.81 21.19 -2.82
N THR A 467 1.14 19.99 -3.25
CA THR A 467 2.01 19.68 -4.40
C THR A 467 1.38 18.70 -5.38
N LEU A 468 1.89 18.68 -6.61
CA LEU A 468 1.60 17.71 -7.65
C LEU A 468 2.93 17.17 -8.20
N TRP A 469 2.89 15.98 -8.79
CA TRP A 469 4.02 15.43 -9.51
C TRP A 469 3.66 15.26 -10.99
N VAL A 470 4.61 15.58 -11.86
CA VAL A 470 4.60 15.15 -13.25
C VAL A 470 5.76 14.17 -13.42
N MET A 471 5.44 12.88 -13.53
CA MET A 471 6.43 11.83 -13.66
C MET A 471 6.81 11.61 -15.13
N ASP A 472 8.10 11.78 -15.45
CA ASP A 472 8.67 11.31 -16.71
C ASP A 472 9.10 9.85 -16.59
N TYR A 473 9.52 9.22 -17.69
CA TYR A 473 9.93 7.83 -17.70
C TYR A 473 11.07 7.53 -16.71
N PRO A 474 12.17 8.29 -16.66
CA PRO A 474 13.22 8.04 -15.69
C PRO A 474 12.77 8.11 -14.23
N MET A 475 11.88 9.03 -13.91
CA MET A 475 11.38 9.16 -12.55
C MET A 475 10.51 7.96 -12.15
N LEU A 476 9.59 7.54 -13.02
CA LEU A 476 8.68 6.42 -12.74
C LEU A 476 9.45 5.11 -12.57
N GLU A 477 10.37 4.81 -13.48
CA GLU A 477 11.21 3.61 -13.44
C GLU A 477 12.12 3.58 -12.21
N ARG A 478 12.83 4.71 -11.91
CA ARG A 478 13.71 4.81 -10.74
C ARG A 478 12.95 4.66 -9.43
N THR A 479 11.79 5.31 -9.30
CA THR A 479 10.96 5.21 -8.10
C THR A 479 10.54 3.77 -7.85
N TYR A 480 10.12 3.07 -8.91
CA TYR A 480 9.72 1.68 -8.80
C TYR A 480 10.90 0.77 -8.39
N TYR A 481 12.05 0.92 -9.03
CA TYR A 481 13.22 0.12 -8.68
C TYR A 481 13.73 0.41 -7.27
N GLU A 482 13.80 1.67 -6.87
CA GLU A 482 14.29 2.06 -5.54
C GLU A 482 13.40 1.55 -4.41
N LEU A 483 12.09 1.73 -4.54
CA LEU A 483 11.14 1.43 -3.47
C LEU A 483 10.60 -0.01 -3.51
N VAL A 484 10.76 -0.72 -4.63
CA VAL A 484 10.15 -2.05 -4.83
C VAL A 484 11.20 -3.10 -5.14
N VAL A 485 11.92 -2.99 -6.26
CA VAL A 485 12.82 -4.05 -6.75
C VAL A 485 14.07 -4.19 -5.89
N ASN A 486 14.70 -3.08 -5.53
CA ASN A 486 15.93 -3.06 -4.73
C ASN A 486 15.69 -2.97 -3.22
N PHE A 487 14.45 -2.73 -2.79
CA PHE A 487 14.14 -2.60 -1.37
C PHE A 487 14.26 -3.93 -0.63
N ASN A 488 15.16 -3.99 0.35
CA ASN A 488 15.36 -5.17 1.19
C ASN A 488 14.52 -5.07 2.47
N VAL A 489 13.37 -5.77 2.50
CA VAL A 489 12.47 -5.82 3.67
C VAL A 489 13.18 -6.34 4.93
N PHE A 490 14.16 -7.22 4.74
CA PHE A 490 14.93 -7.87 5.81
C PHE A 490 16.28 -7.18 6.04
N GLY A 491 16.49 -6.04 5.40
CA GLY A 491 17.69 -5.22 5.50
C GLY A 491 17.86 -4.51 6.85
N SER A 492 19.02 -3.89 7.03
CA SER A 492 19.32 -3.12 8.22
C SER A 492 18.55 -1.77 8.27
N ALA A 493 18.52 -1.13 9.43
CA ALA A 493 18.00 0.23 9.56
C ALA A 493 18.77 1.24 8.69
N GLY A 494 20.07 0.99 8.48
CA GLY A 494 20.93 1.80 7.60
C GLY A 494 20.45 1.77 6.15
N SER A 495 20.19 0.58 5.59
CA SER A 495 19.70 0.47 4.20
C SER A 495 18.33 1.12 4.00
N GLN A 496 17.44 1.05 4.99
CA GLN A 496 16.15 1.74 4.92
C GLN A 496 16.31 3.27 4.95
N ALA A 497 17.26 3.78 5.72
CA ALA A 497 17.57 5.22 5.76
C ALA A 497 18.19 5.71 4.43
N GLU A 498 19.05 4.90 3.80
CA GLU A 498 19.59 5.18 2.46
C GLU A 498 18.48 5.29 1.42
N THR A 499 17.60 4.30 1.37
CA THR A 499 16.42 4.33 0.45
C THR A 499 15.60 5.60 0.65
N ARG A 500 15.35 6.00 1.90
CA ARG A 500 14.61 7.23 2.20
C ARG A 500 15.30 8.48 1.66
N LEU A 501 16.59 8.63 1.94
CA LEU A 501 17.38 9.79 1.50
C LEU A 501 17.47 9.88 -0.03
N TYR A 502 17.62 8.73 -0.68
CA TYR A 502 17.68 8.69 -2.14
C TYR A 502 16.32 8.96 -2.77
N PHE A 503 15.27 8.38 -2.22
CA PHE A 503 13.91 8.66 -2.72
C PHE A 503 13.53 10.14 -2.59
N ASP A 504 13.98 10.83 -1.55
CA ASP A 504 13.77 12.26 -1.41
C ASP A 504 14.39 13.06 -2.59
N LEU A 505 15.56 12.63 -3.08
CA LEU A 505 16.18 13.21 -4.27
C LEU A 505 15.35 12.96 -5.54
N ILE A 506 14.76 11.76 -5.68
CA ILE A 506 13.88 11.44 -6.83
C ILE A 506 12.58 12.24 -6.75
N ARG A 507 11.95 12.29 -5.58
CA ARG A 507 10.69 12.99 -5.35
C ARG A 507 10.75 14.45 -5.78
N SER A 508 11.82 15.15 -5.43
CA SER A 508 12.00 16.55 -5.81
C SER A 508 11.98 16.78 -7.33
N GLY A 509 12.32 15.73 -8.12
CA GLY A 509 12.23 15.77 -9.58
C GLY A 509 10.78 15.91 -10.08
N GLY A 510 9.83 15.18 -9.50
CA GLY A 510 8.41 15.25 -9.89
C GLY A 510 7.78 16.61 -9.60
N GLU A 511 8.15 17.21 -8.47
CA GLU A 511 7.72 18.57 -8.12
C GLU A 511 8.34 19.61 -9.06
N ASN A 512 9.62 19.47 -9.40
CA ASN A 512 10.28 20.33 -10.40
C ASN A 512 9.63 20.23 -11.77
N ASN A 513 9.33 19.01 -12.21
CA ASN A 513 8.64 18.81 -13.49
C ASN A 513 7.28 19.50 -13.48
N PHE A 514 6.52 19.41 -12.39
CA PHE A 514 5.26 20.14 -12.23
C PHE A 514 5.46 21.67 -12.30
N LEU A 515 6.47 22.21 -11.61
CA LEU A 515 6.73 23.65 -11.61
C LEU A 515 6.98 24.21 -13.01
N HIS A 516 7.52 23.43 -13.93
CA HIS A 516 7.72 23.87 -15.32
C HIS A 516 6.41 24.20 -16.04
N PHE A 517 5.30 23.61 -15.64
CA PHE A 517 3.97 23.93 -16.17
C PHE A 517 3.37 25.20 -15.58
N MET A 518 3.97 25.76 -14.52
CA MET A 518 3.49 27.00 -13.88
C MET A 518 4.11 28.24 -14.51
N PRO A 519 3.45 29.42 -14.43
CA PRO A 519 4.05 30.68 -14.87
C PRO A 519 5.39 30.93 -14.14
N PRO A 520 6.45 31.40 -14.83
CA PRO A 520 7.76 31.64 -14.21
C PRO A 520 7.71 32.47 -12.93
N ALA A 521 6.89 33.52 -12.92
CA ALA A 521 6.78 34.43 -11.78
C ALA A 521 6.28 33.83 -10.48
N VAL A 522 5.59 32.65 -10.52
CA VAL A 522 5.04 32.02 -9.32
C VAL A 522 5.83 30.81 -8.84
N ARG A 523 6.75 30.27 -9.65
CA ARG A 523 7.47 29.02 -9.36
C ARG A 523 8.24 29.06 -8.04
N ALA A 524 9.03 30.10 -7.85
CA ALA A 524 9.82 30.28 -6.62
C ALA A 524 8.92 30.38 -5.38
N GLY A 525 7.87 31.20 -5.44
CA GLY A 525 6.92 31.39 -4.35
C GLY A 525 6.19 30.08 -4.01
N MET A 526 5.76 29.33 -5.04
CA MET A 526 5.08 28.03 -4.87
C MET A 526 6.02 27.00 -4.22
N ARG A 527 7.23 26.83 -4.74
CA ARG A 527 8.25 25.95 -4.16
C ARG A 527 8.54 26.31 -2.70
N ASN A 528 8.80 27.59 -2.41
CA ASN A 528 9.11 28.03 -1.05
C ASN A 528 7.95 27.75 -0.08
N SER A 529 6.70 27.76 -0.56
CA SER A 529 5.55 27.44 0.27
C SER A 529 5.52 25.98 0.73
N TRP A 530 6.21 25.06 0.04
CA TRP A 530 6.30 23.65 0.40
C TRP A 530 7.32 23.39 1.51
N TYR A 531 8.31 24.28 1.65
CA TYR A 531 9.45 24.14 2.56
C TYR A 531 9.50 25.34 3.51
N ARG A 532 8.60 25.35 4.49
CA ARG A 532 8.53 26.41 5.51
C ARG A 532 9.29 26.04 6.76
N GLY A 533 9.62 27.02 7.56
CA GLY A 533 10.41 26.87 8.78
C GLY A 533 11.92 26.75 8.51
N SER A 534 12.73 26.95 9.55
CA SER A 534 14.20 27.05 9.44
C SER A 534 14.86 25.85 8.73
N ARG A 535 14.42 24.64 9.05
CA ARG A 535 14.93 23.41 8.41
C ARG A 535 14.45 23.27 6.97
N GLY A 536 13.26 23.75 6.65
CA GLY A 536 12.75 23.77 5.28
C GLY A 536 13.54 24.74 4.40
N GLU A 537 13.87 25.92 4.90
CA GLU A 537 14.70 26.91 4.21
C GLU A 537 16.13 26.40 3.99
N GLU A 538 16.71 25.72 4.99
CA GLU A 538 18.01 25.07 4.87
C GLU A 538 17.99 24.00 3.78
N LYS A 539 16.98 23.14 3.75
CA LYS A 539 16.82 22.11 2.73
C LYS A 539 16.66 22.72 1.32
N LEU A 540 15.88 23.77 1.16
CA LEU A 540 15.75 24.47 -0.12
C LEU A 540 17.08 25.00 -0.60
N ARG A 541 17.88 25.59 0.28
CA ARG A 541 19.18 26.16 -0.05
C ARG A 541 20.18 25.07 -0.44
N ASP A 542 20.19 23.94 0.29
CA ASP A 542 21.25 22.96 0.20
C ASP A 542 20.93 21.82 -0.78
N ASP A 543 19.65 21.47 -0.91
CA ASP A 543 19.23 20.30 -1.66
C ASP A 543 18.46 20.61 -2.95
N TYR A 544 17.89 21.80 -3.07
CA TYR A 544 17.02 22.11 -4.20
C TYR A 544 17.80 22.84 -5.30
N ILE A 545 17.92 22.18 -6.44
CA ILE A 545 18.44 22.84 -7.63
C ILE A 545 17.32 23.44 -8.42
N VAL A 546 17.44 24.75 -8.66
CA VAL A 546 16.56 25.46 -9.54
C VAL A 546 17.18 25.51 -10.93
N VAL A 547 16.53 24.85 -11.87
CA VAL A 547 16.91 24.91 -13.28
C VAL A 547 15.70 25.41 -14.06
N ASN A 548 15.95 26.37 -14.95
CA ASN A 548 14.92 26.92 -15.82
C ASN A 548 13.76 27.63 -15.09
N GLU A 549 14.04 28.33 -13.97
CA GLU A 549 13.02 29.18 -13.32
C GLU A 549 12.38 30.20 -14.30
N ASP A 550 13.18 30.71 -15.23
CA ASP A 550 12.82 31.69 -16.25
C ASP A 550 12.27 31.07 -17.55
N MET A 551 12.28 29.71 -17.69
CA MET A 551 11.77 29.05 -18.89
C MET A 551 10.29 29.39 -19.10
N PRO A 552 9.88 29.85 -20.30
CA PRO A 552 8.47 30.15 -20.57
C PRO A 552 7.58 28.89 -20.44
N VAL A 553 6.28 29.13 -20.40
CA VAL A 553 5.24 28.10 -20.46
C VAL A 553 4.20 28.52 -21.49
N GLN A 554 3.71 27.57 -22.29
CA GLN A 554 2.73 27.87 -23.34
C GLN A 554 1.29 27.94 -22.79
N ILE A 555 1.05 27.48 -21.56
CA ILE A 555 -0.27 27.52 -20.93
C ILE A 555 -0.60 28.96 -20.53
N ARG A 556 -1.77 29.44 -20.95
CA ARG A 556 -2.27 30.77 -20.59
C ARG A 556 -3.16 30.69 -19.37
N TYR A 557 -2.64 31.19 -18.25
CA TYR A 557 -3.37 31.28 -16.98
C TYR A 557 -4.18 32.57 -16.90
N ARG A 558 -5.38 32.51 -16.33
CA ARG A 558 -6.33 33.62 -16.24
C ARG A 558 -6.66 33.96 -14.78
N THR A 559 -6.36 33.08 -13.83
CA THR A 559 -6.71 33.24 -12.43
C THR A 559 -5.46 33.53 -11.56
N ALA A 560 -5.68 34.02 -10.35
CA ALA A 560 -4.62 34.24 -9.37
C ALA A 560 -4.09 32.92 -8.75
N ASP A 561 -4.78 31.79 -8.95
CA ASP A 561 -4.35 30.44 -8.53
C ASP A 561 -4.06 29.56 -9.76
N PRO A 562 -2.86 29.69 -10.35
CA PRO A 562 -2.50 28.91 -11.54
C PRO A 562 -2.42 27.41 -11.29
N LYS A 563 -2.21 26.95 -10.05
CA LYS A 563 -2.21 25.53 -9.72
C LYS A 563 -3.63 24.93 -9.82
N ALA A 564 -4.61 25.58 -9.22
CA ALA A 564 -6.00 25.14 -9.33
C ALA A 564 -6.50 25.24 -10.79
N GLU A 565 -6.09 26.29 -11.51
CA GLU A 565 -6.42 26.44 -12.93
C GLU A 565 -5.78 25.35 -13.80
N PHE A 566 -4.51 24.96 -13.53
CA PHE A 566 -3.84 23.85 -14.20
C PHE A 566 -4.61 22.54 -14.02
N VAL A 567 -5.02 22.21 -12.78
CA VAL A 567 -5.83 21.02 -12.50
C VAL A 567 -7.14 21.05 -13.31
N SER A 568 -7.78 22.21 -13.41
CA SER A 568 -9.02 22.37 -14.19
C SER A 568 -8.79 22.16 -15.70
N LEU A 569 -7.71 22.76 -16.24
CA LEU A 569 -7.34 22.62 -17.65
C LEU A 569 -6.94 21.19 -18.01
N VAL A 570 -6.21 20.51 -17.15
CA VAL A 570 -5.89 19.09 -17.34
C VAL A 570 -7.16 18.23 -17.24
N SER A 571 -8.04 18.50 -16.28
CA SER A 571 -9.33 17.80 -16.17
C SER A 571 -10.19 17.98 -17.41
N GLU A 572 -10.25 19.20 -17.97
CA GLU A 572 -10.97 19.49 -19.20
C GLU A 572 -10.37 18.71 -20.38
N ARG A 573 -9.04 18.68 -20.51
CA ARG A 573 -8.34 17.95 -21.57
C ARG A 573 -8.57 16.44 -21.49
N LEU A 574 -8.53 15.87 -20.30
CA LEU A 574 -8.71 14.43 -20.07
C LEU A 574 -10.18 14.00 -20.20
N GLY A 575 -11.12 14.92 -20.03
CA GLY A 575 -12.55 14.61 -20.10
C GLY A 575 -12.95 13.51 -19.12
N SER A 576 -13.57 12.44 -19.62
CA SER A 576 -14.01 11.29 -18.78
C SER A 576 -12.85 10.54 -18.11
N LEU A 577 -11.65 10.62 -18.64
CA LEU A 577 -10.46 9.94 -18.07
C LEU A 577 -9.93 10.62 -16.82
N ALA A 578 -10.29 11.89 -16.56
CA ALA A 578 -10.02 12.58 -15.30
C ALA A 578 -10.89 12.08 -14.13
N GLY A 579 -11.80 11.16 -14.39
CA GLY A 579 -12.83 10.73 -13.45
C GLY A 579 -14.02 11.70 -13.38
N PRO A 580 -15.10 11.35 -12.67
CA PRO A 580 -16.23 12.24 -12.48
C PRO A 580 -15.82 13.44 -11.61
N PRO A 581 -16.51 14.61 -11.76
CA PRO A 581 -16.29 15.74 -10.86
C PRO A 581 -16.45 15.34 -9.40
N ASP A 582 -15.47 15.71 -8.57
CA ASP A 582 -15.49 15.41 -7.14
C ASP A 582 -16.41 16.39 -6.38
N VAL A 583 -17.71 16.11 -6.43
CA VAL A 583 -18.73 16.95 -5.78
C VAL A 583 -18.68 16.89 -4.25
N LEU A 584 -18.09 15.84 -3.67
CA LEU A 584 -17.95 15.73 -2.22
C LEU A 584 -16.96 16.75 -1.65
N ASN A 585 -15.85 17.00 -2.37
CA ASN A 585 -14.74 17.78 -1.86
C ASN A 585 -14.57 19.13 -2.58
N ARG A 586 -15.19 19.33 -3.76
CA ARG A 586 -15.01 20.53 -4.59
C ARG A 586 -16.32 21.21 -4.96
N CYS A 587 -17.33 21.08 -4.13
CA CYS A 587 -18.58 21.79 -4.33
C CYS A 587 -18.43 23.28 -3.98
N ALA A 588 -18.42 24.13 -4.98
CA ALA A 588 -18.29 25.59 -4.78
C ALA A 588 -19.49 26.22 -4.07
N ARG A 589 -20.67 25.63 -4.24
CA ARG A 589 -21.92 26.10 -3.63
C ARG A 589 -22.76 24.91 -3.19
N PRO A 590 -22.50 24.36 -2.00
CA PRO A 590 -23.28 23.20 -1.48
C PRO A 590 -24.78 23.48 -1.37
N PRO A 591 -25.62 22.48 -1.62
CA PRO A 591 -25.28 21.11 -1.98
C PRO A 591 -25.06 20.93 -3.50
N CYS A 592 -24.00 20.17 -3.86
CA CYS A 592 -23.82 19.66 -5.20
C CYS A 592 -24.20 18.18 -5.26
N TYR A 593 -24.70 17.73 -6.40
CA TYR A 593 -25.14 16.36 -6.56
C TYR A 593 -24.45 15.68 -7.74
N ARG A 594 -24.02 14.46 -7.50
CA ARG A 594 -23.49 13.58 -8.54
C ARG A 594 -24.62 13.15 -9.48
N ALA A 595 -24.34 13.06 -10.76
CA ALA A 595 -25.28 12.50 -11.73
C ALA A 595 -25.65 11.05 -11.34
N GLY A 596 -26.92 10.72 -11.37
CA GLY A 596 -27.44 9.39 -11.04
C GLY A 596 -27.46 9.04 -9.55
N ALA A 597 -27.11 9.95 -8.64
CA ALA A 597 -27.24 9.70 -7.20
C ALA A 597 -28.69 9.47 -6.77
N THR A 598 -28.93 8.44 -5.93
CA THR A 598 -30.22 8.16 -5.31
C THR A 598 -30.62 9.23 -4.30
N GLY A 599 -31.84 9.21 -3.80
CA GLY A 599 -32.29 10.12 -2.74
C GLY A 599 -31.47 9.99 -1.46
N ALA A 600 -31.17 8.75 -1.06
CA ALA A 600 -30.33 8.43 0.11
C ALA A 600 -28.89 8.93 -0.08
N GLU A 601 -28.28 8.66 -1.22
CA GLU A 601 -26.93 9.17 -1.55
C GLU A 601 -26.88 10.70 -1.52
N ARG A 602 -27.86 11.39 -2.12
CA ARG A 602 -27.92 12.87 -2.11
C ARG A 602 -27.99 13.44 -0.70
N GLN A 603 -28.77 12.81 0.18
CA GLN A 603 -28.87 13.23 1.58
C GLN A 603 -27.54 13.11 2.31
N VAL A 604 -26.88 11.95 2.19
CA VAL A 604 -25.59 11.68 2.82
C VAL A 604 -24.50 12.59 2.22
N GLU A 605 -24.39 12.66 0.90
CA GLU A 605 -23.37 13.45 0.21
C GLU A 605 -23.52 14.95 0.53
N ALA A 606 -24.73 15.50 0.59
CA ALA A 606 -24.96 16.88 1.00
C ALA A 606 -24.51 17.16 2.44
N SER A 607 -24.72 16.20 3.35
CA SER A 607 -24.23 16.30 4.73
C SER A 607 -22.71 16.26 4.81
N LEU A 608 -22.07 15.34 4.10
CA LEU A 608 -20.62 15.18 4.11
C LEU A 608 -19.87 16.35 3.48
N GLN A 609 -20.45 17.07 2.50
CA GLN A 609 -19.85 18.27 1.89
C GLN A 609 -19.55 19.37 2.91
N SER A 610 -20.27 19.41 4.03
CA SER A 610 -20.01 20.36 5.11
C SER A 610 -18.68 20.12 5.84
N LEU A 611 -18.16 18.88 5.79
CA LEU A 611 -16.93 18.43 6.48
C LEU A 611 -15.67 18.64 5.65
N THR A 612 -15.78 18.93 4.36
CA THR A 612 -14.66 18.98 3.43
C THR A 612 -14.24 20.41 3.08
N SER A 613 -13.09 20.59 2.47
CA SER A 613 -12.55 21.87 1.94
C SER A 613 -12.23 22.94 2.99
N LYS A 614 -12.35 22.68 4.29
CA LYS A 614 -11.98 23.60 5.36
C LYS A 614 -10.94 22.97 6.26
N SER A 615 -10.02 23.81 6.79
CA SER A 615 -9.00 23.35 7.74
C SER A 615 -9.55 23.27 9.17
N ALA A 616 -8.83 22.56 10.03
CA ALA A 616 -9.16 22.40 11.46
C ALA A 616 -9.28 23.74 12.21
N SER A 617 -8.55 24.78 11.79
CA SER A 617 -8.66 26.13 12.37
C SER A 617 -9.97 26.87 12.04
N HIS A 618 -10.72 26.41 11.04
CA HIS A 618 -12.01 27.05 10.70
C HIS A 618 -13.04 26.76 11.80
N PRO A 619 -13.89 27.74 12.19
CA PRO A 619 -14.97 27.55 13.15
C PRO A 619 -15.82 26.30 12.83
N GLY A 620 -16.02 25.42 13.81
CA GLY A 620 -16.74 24.17 13.67
C GLY A 620 -15.94 23.01 13.06
N MET A 621 -14.64 23.17 12.81
CA MET A 621 -13.79 22.11 12.23
C MET A 621 -12.78 21.52 13.21
N ARG A 622 -12.79 21.90 14.49
CA ARG A 622 -11.84 21.38 15.51
C ARG A 622 -11.92 19.86 15.69
N PHE A 623 -13.03 19.22 15.36
CA PHE A 623 -13.16 17.77 15.42
C PHE A 623 -12.14 17.04 14.53
N VAL A 624 -11.60 17.70 13.49
CA VAL A 624 -10.56 17.13 12.60
C VAL A 624 -9.33 16.69 13.40
N ASP A 625 -9.01 17.38 14.49
CA ASP A 625 -7.89 17.03 15.37
C ASP A 625 -8.06 15.66 16.05
N PHE A 626 -9.30 15.23 16.23
CA PHE A 626 -9.65 13.97 16.87
C PHE A 626 -9.94 12.85 15.87
N MET A 627 -10.07 13.18 14.57
CA MET A 627 -10.33 12.18 13.55
C MET A 627 -9.11 11.30 13.31
N PRO A 628 -9.30 9.96 13.24
CA PRO A 628 -8.23 9.06 12.81
C PRO A 628 -7.86 9.33 11.34
N ASP A 629 -6.69 8.83 10.93
CA ASP A 629 -6.18 9.03 9.56
C ASP A 629 -7.18 8.54 8.51
N VAL A 630 -7.78 7.37 8.73
CA VAL A 630 -8.78 6.79 7.84
C VAL A 630 -9.94 6.22 8.66
N SER A 631 -11.15 6.74 8.43
CA SER A 631 -12.37 6.26 9.07
C SER A 631 -13.33 5.70 8.03
N PHE A 632 -13.78 4.45 8.20
CA PHE A 632 -14.88 3.91 7.42
C PHE A 632 -16.20 4.27 8.05
N VAL A 633 -17.15 4.74 7.26
CA VAL A 633 -18.48 5.14 7.71
C VAL A 633 -19.53 4.36 6.94
N ARG A 634 -20.31 3.56 7.67
CA ARG A 634 -21.51 2.91 7.16
C ARG A 634 -22.71 3.79 7.49
N PHE A 635 -23.51 4.13 6.48
CA PHE A 635 -24.83 4.72 6.68
C PHE A 635 -25.87 3.62 6.53
N SER A 636 -26.41 3.16 7.67
CA SER A 636 -27.29 1.99 7.74
C SER A 636 -28.75 2.37 7.53
N SER A 637 -29.40 1.70 6.58
CA SER A 637 -30.83 1.89 6.22
C SER A 637 -31.75 0.90 6.92
N GLY A 638 -31.21 -0.11 7.58
CA GLY A 638 -31.90 -1.28 8.08
C GLY A 638 -31.87 -2.50 7.14
N ASP A 639 -31.43 -2.31 5.91
CA ASP A 639 -31.19 -3.37 4.94
C ASP A 639 -29.70 -3.30 4.51
N PRO A 640 -28.86 -4.30 4.91
CA PRO A 640 -27.44 -4.29 4.64
C PRO A 640 -27.03 -4.14 3.16
N ASP A 641 -27.90 -4.53 2.23
CA ASP A 641 -27.63 -4.45 0.79
C ASP A 641 -27.84 -3.06 0.23
N THR A 642 -28.63 -2.22 0.90
CA THR A 642 -28.91 -0.82 0.53
C THR A 642 -28.11 0.20 1.35
N ASP A 643 -27.34 -0.26 2.33
CA ASP A 643 -26.46 0.58 3.13
C ASP A 643 -25.36 1.22 2.28
N LEU A 644 -24.97 2.43 2.66
CA LEU A 644 -23.96 3.21 1.95
C LEU A 644 -22.64 3.20 2.72
N ALA A 645 -21.53 3.07 2.00
CA ALA A 645 -20.18 3.18 2.55
C ALA A 645 -19.50 4.45 2.08
N TYR A 646 -18.85 5.14 3.02
CA TYR A 646 -17.98 6.28 2.76
C TYR A 646 -16.70 6.16 3.58
N THR A 647 -15.66 6.82 3.13
CA THR A 647 -14.41 6.97 3.88
C THR A 647 -14.17 8.45 4.16
N LEU A 648 -13.80 8.77 5.40
CA LEU A 648 -13.28 10.07 5.79
C LEU A 648 -11.77 9.93 6.00
N VAL A 649 -10.98 10.67 5.23
CA VAL A 649 -9.50 10.68 5.31
C VAL A 649 -9.04 12.00 5.86
N ARG A 650 -8.27 11.98 6.96
CA ARG A 650 -7.59 13.15 7.51
C ARG A 650 -6.32 13.40 6.70
N ASN A 651 -6.24 14.56 6.06
CA ASN A 651 -5.04 15.00 5.36
C ASN A 651 -4.20 15.82 6.34
N LYS A 652 -3.14 15.25 6.84
CA LYS A 652 -2.22 15.88 7.79
C LYS A 652 -1.38 16.93 7.10
N ALA A 653 -1.30 18.12 7.70
CA ALA A 653 -0.48 19.20 7.19
C ALA A 653 0.87 19.26 7.91
N HIS A 654 1.93 19.57 7.15
CA HIS A 654 3.29 19.71 7.63
C HIS A 654 3.93 20.98 7.08
N THR A 655 4.81 21.62 7.86
CA THR A 655 5.57 22.79 7.42
C THR A 655 6.45 22.45 6.22
N ASN A 656 7.04 21.28 6.23
CA ASN A 656 7.82 20.71 5.14
C ASN A 656 7.86 19.18 5.29
N VAL A 657 8.21 18.49 4.22
CA VAL A 657 8.49 17.06 4.21
C VAL A 657 10.00 16.84 4.14
N ALA A 658 10.41 15.58 4.32
CA ALA A 658 11.75 15.14 3.98
C ALA A 658 12.88 15.59 4.91
N PHE A 659 12.90 14.96 6.06
CA PHE A 659 14.12 14.73 6.84
C PHE A 659 14.13 13.29 7.31
N LEU A 660 15.29 12.84 7.77
CA LEU A 660 15.46 11.47 8.23
C LEU A 660 14.59 11.15 9.45
N LEU A 661 14.34 12.15 10.30
CA LEU A 661 13.61 12.02 11.56
C LEU A 661 12.78 13.28 11.83
N ASP A 662 11.95 13.23 12.89
CA ASP A 662 11.18 14.36 13.42
C ASP A 662 9.99 14.82 12.54
N GLU A 663 9.33 13.90 11.82
CA GLU A 663 8.15 14.26 11.03
C GLU A 663 7.05 14.87 11.92
N GLU A 664 6.81 14.33 13.09
CA GLU A 664 5.79 14.83 14.04
C GLU A 664 6.05 16.27 14.49
N LYS A 665 7.31 16.68 14.63
CA LYS A 665 7.66 18.07 15.00
C LYS A 665 7.34 19.11 13.92
N ARG A 666 6.97 18.67 12.72
CA ARG A 666 6.64 19.53 11.58
C ARG A 666 5.14 19.60 11.33
N ARG A 667 4.36 18.93 12.15
CA ARG A 667 2.91 18.93 12.06
C ARG A 667 2.33 20.33 12.22
N GLU A 668 1.32 20.64 11.43
CA GLU A 668 0.49 21.86 11.51
C GLU A 668 -0.98 21.45 11.67
N PRO A 669 -1.41 20.92 12.83
CA PRO A 669 -2.75 20.38 13.02
C PRO A 669 -3.87 21.34 12.63
N ASP A 670 -3.70 22.62 12.92
CA ASP A 670 -4.66 23.68 12.55
C ASP A 670 -4.93 23.78 11.03
N ARG A 671 -4.07 23.20 10.22
CA ARG A 671 -4.18 23.17 8.75
C ARG A 671 -4.65 21.84 8.20
N ASP A 672 -4.86 20.86 9.04
CA ASP A 672 -5.41 19.57 8.61
C ASP A 672 -6.79 19.75 7.99
N THR A 673 -7.10 18.91 7.01
CA THR A 673 -8.37 18.90 6.31
C THR A 673 -8.93 17.50 6.24
N LEU A 674 -10.22 17.36 5.90
CA LEU A 674 -10.81 16.07 5.58
C LEU A 674 -11.09 15.94 4.08
N THR A 675 -10.91 14.72 3.58
CA THR A 675 -11.44 14.28 2.29
C THR A 675 -12.52 13.24 2.55
N ALA A 676 -13.69 13.42 1.95
CA ALA A 676 -14.72 12.40 1.91
C ALA A 676 -14.62 11.62 0.59
N TYR A 677 -14.69 10.30 0.68
CA TYR A 677 -14.62 9.39 -0.46
C TYR A 677 -15.81 8.44 -0.44
N ARG A 678 -16.43 8.22 -1.59
CA ARG A 678 -17.54 7.27 -1.73
C ARG A 678 -16.97 5.86 -1.86
N GLY A 679 -17.40 4.97 -0.98
CA GLY A 679 -16.84 3.64 -0.86
C GLY A 679 -15.68 3.58 0.13
N LEU A 680 -14.84 2.57 0.01
CA LEU A 680 -13.74 2.32 0.93
C LEU A 680 -12.42 2.73 0.29
N LEU A 681 -11.68 3.58 0.98
CA LEU A 681 -10.37 4.09 0.60
C LEU A 681 -9.40 3.89 1.75
N GLY A 682 -8.24 3.31 1.48
CA GLY A 682 -7.23 3.00 2.48
C GLY A 682 -6.92 1.52 2.57
N SER A 683 -5.74 1.19 3.12
CA SER A 683 -5.30 -0.19 3.31
C SER A 683 -6.08 -0.89 4.43
N TYR A 684 -6.65 -0.12 5.35
CA TYR A 684 -7.40 -0.57 6.52
C TYR A 684 -8.12 0.61 7.19
N PRO A 685 -9.19 0.38 7.98
CA PRO A 685 -9.76 1.43 8.83
C PRO A 685 -8.92 1.64 10.09
N ASN A 686 -8.63 2.89 10.44
CA ASN A 686 -8.15 3.23 11.79
C ASN A 686 -9.30 3.30 12.78
N PHE A 687 -10.52 3.58 12.30
CA PHE A 687 -11.75 3.56 13.08
C PHE A 687 -12.96 3.34 12.17
N MET A 688 -14.07 2.90 12.75
CA MET A 688 -15.33 2.68 12.02
C MET A 688 -16.48 3.40 12.72
N PHE A 689 -17.39 3.94 11.91
CA PHE A 689 -18.66 4.52 12.37
C PHE A 689 -19.83 3.77 11.71
N ASN A 690 -20.89 3.53 12.47
CA ASN A 690 -22.18 3.06 11.98
C ASN A 690 -23.23 4.12 12.30
N VAL A 691 -23.74 4.77 11.27
CA VAL A 691 -24.64 5.92 11.36
C VAL A 691 -25.97 5.54 10.73
N PRO A 692 -27.11 5.63 11.44
CA PRO A 692 -28.41 5.48 10.78
C PRO A 692 -28.54 6.47 9.63
N LEU A 693 -29.06 6.02 8.49
CA LEU A 693 -29.11 6.81 7.25
C LEU A 693 -29.87 8.15 7.44
N ASP A 694 -30.97 8.15 8.19
CA ASP A 694 -31.74 9.32 8.53
C ASP A 694 -31.01 10.29 9.48
N SER A 695 -29.97 9.81 10.15
CA SER A 695 -29.15 10.57 11.09
C SER A 695 -27.90 11.18 10.45
N ALA A 696 -27.71 11.09 9.12
CA ALA A 696 -26.52 11.63 8.44
C ALA A 696 -26.28 13.12 8.72
N GLY A 697 -27.35 13.93 8.71
CA GLY A 697 -27.29 15.36 9.06
C GLY A 697 -26.93 15.59 10.55
N SER A 698 -27.47 14.77 11.45
CA SER A 698 -27.14 14.83 12.88
C SER A 698 -25.70 14.46 13.15
N PHE A 699 -25.19 13.41 12.49
CA PHE A 699 -23.78 12.98 12.58
C PHE A 699 -22.82 14.11 12.19
N THR A 700 -23.04 14.77 11.06
CA THR A 700 -22.19 15.89 10.63
C THR A 700 -22.33 17.12 11.54
N SER A 701 -23.54 17.39 12.07
CA SER A 701 -23.75 18.45 13.05
C SER A 701 -23.07 18.17 14.38
N ASP A 702 -23.10 16.92 14.86
CA ASP A 702 -22.42 16.48 16.07
C ASP A 702 -20.90 16.56 15.91
N LEU A 703 -20.36 16.25 14.71
CA LEU A 703 -18.95 16.48 14.37
C LEU A 703 -18.60 17.97 14.50
N HIS A 704 -19.35 18.86 13.84
CA HIS A 704 -19.08 20.30 13.92
C HIS A 704 -19.15 20.86 15.35
N ALA A 705 -19.96 20.26 16.22
CA ALA A 705 -20.07 20.62 17.63
C ALA A 705 -18.94 20.03 18.50
N ALA A 706 -18.18 19.04 18.00
CA ALA A 706 -17.15 18.34 18.76
C ALA A 706 -15.81 19.10 18.74
N GLY A 707 -15.75 20.23 19.44
CA GLY A 707 -14.54 21.05 19.58
C GLY A 707 -13.61 20.64 20.74
N THR A 708 -13.98 19.62 21.51
CA THR A 708 -13.20 19.10 22.65
C THR A 708 -13.17 17.58 22.68
N PRO A 709 -12.15 16.95 23.31
CA PRO A 709 -12.06 15.49 23.46
C PRO A 709 -13.35 14.89 24.04
N GLY A 710 -13.94 15.51 25.08
CA GLY A 710 -15.16 15.00 25.70
C GLY A 710 -16.39 15.05 24.81
N GLN A 711 -16.52 16.08 23.96
CA GLN A 711 -17.60 16.17 22.97
C GLN A 711 -17.43 15.12 21.87
N PHE A 712 -16.20 14.91 21.40
CA PHE A 712 -15.90 13.87 20.43
C PHE A 712 -16.11 12.47 21.01
N ALA A 713 -15.79 12.24 22.29
CA ALA A 713 -16.11 10.99 22.99
C ALA A 713 -17.61 10.67 23.01
N ASN A 714 -18.46 11.69 23.17
CA ASN A 714 -19.92 11.53 23.12
C ASN A 714 -20.40 11.14 21.72
N LEU A 715 -19.81 11.71 20.67
CA LEU A 715 -20.06 11.31 19.28
C LEU A 715 -19.66 9.86 19.05
N VAL A 716 -18.46 9.46 19.52
CA VAL A 716 -17.98 8.08 19.42
C VAL A 716 -18.91 7.10 20.16
N LYS A 717 -19.43 7.46 21.32
CA LYS A 717 -20.44 6.62 22.03
C LYS A 717 -21.69 6.42 21.23
N ARG A 718 -22.09 7.40 20.41
CA ARG A 718 -23.34 7.35 19.64
C ARG A 718 -23.22 6.61 18.32
N TYR A 719 -22.11 6.78 17.63
CA TYR A 719 -21.93 6.30 16.26
C TYR A 719 -20.68 5.43 16.06
N GLY A 720 -19.73 5.47 16.98
CA GLY A 720 -18.45 4.83 16.83
C GLY A 720 -18.48 3.37 17.25
N LEU A 721 -17.69 2.56 16.55
CA LEU A 721 -17.51 1.16 16.84
C LEU A 721 -16.20 0.98 17.62
N SER A 722 -16.22 1.14 18.94
CA SER A 722 -15.04 0.87 19.80
C SER A 722 -14.64 -0.60 19.70
N ARG A 723 -13.41 -0.92 20.09
CA ARG A 723 -12.92 -2.32 20.10
C ARG A 723 -13.76 -3.24 20.97
N THR A 724 -14.40 -2.69 22.01
CA THR A 724 -15.28 -3.42 22.95
C THR A 724 -16.75 -3.33 22.56
N HIS A 725 -17.08 -2.73 21.41
CA HIS A 725 -18.44 -2.67 20.94
C HIS A 725 -18.94 -4.09 20.57
N PRO A 726 -20.10 -4.55 21.07
CA PRO A 726 -20.61 -5.89 20.79
C PRO A 726 -20.70 -6.23 19.31
N GLU A 727 -21.06 -5.27 18.46
CA GLU A 727 -21.24 -5.45 17.03
C GLU A 727 -20.00 -5.15 16.19
N ILE A 728 -18.81 -5.01 16.80
CA ILE A 728 -17.60 -4.64 16.07
C ILE A 728 -17.30 -5.62 14.92
N TRP A 729 -17.39 -6.93 15.19
CA TRP A 729 -17.11 -7.96 14.19
C TRP A 729 -18.17 -8.03 13.09
N ALA A 730 -19.45 -7.85 13.42
CA ALA A 730 -20.52 -7.83 12.44
C ALA A 730 -20.37 -6.64 11.47
N ASN A 731 -20.03 -5.46 11.98
CA ASN A 731 -19.79 -4.30 11.14
C ASN A 731 -18.48 -4.41 10.35
N PHE A 732 -17.42 -4.93 10.96
CA PHE A 732 -16.16 -5.20 10.25
C PHE A 732 -16.38 -6.16 9.07
N GLN A 733 -17.11 -7.25 9.29
CA GLN A 733 -17.47 -8.19 8.23
C GLN A 733 -18.32 -7.54 7.15
N TRP A 734 -19.27 -6.66 7.52
CA TRP A 734 -20.07 -5.91 6.55
C TRP A 734 -19.17 -5.08 5.60
N PHE A 735 -18.12 -4.38 6.09
CA PHE A 735 -17.19 -3.64 5.24
C PHE A 735 -16.41 -4.56 4.30
N VAL A 736 -15.97 -5.73 4.77
CA VAL A 736 -15.30 -6.72 3.92
C VAL A 736 -16.24 -7.22 2.82
N ASP A 737 -17.49 -7.53 3.16
CA ASP A 737 -18.49 -8.05 2.21
C ASP A 737 -18.97 -6.95 1.25
N TYR A 738 -19.06 -5.70 1.71
CA TYR A 738 -19.30 -4.55 0.85
C TYR A 738 -18.22 -4.47 -0.24
N MET A 739 -16.95 -4.57 0.13
CA MET A 739 -15.85 -4.52 -0.84
C MET A 739 -15.90 -5.71 -1.82
N ARG A 740 -16.19 -6.91 -1.33
CA ARG A 740 -16.38 -8.10 -2.18
C ARG A 740 -17.50 -7.90 -3.22
N ARG A 741 -18.54 -7.15 -2.88
CA ARG A 741 -19.67 -6.86 -3.78
C ARG A 741 -19.36 -5.77 -4.79
N VAL A 742 -18.69 -4.68 -4.39
CA VAL A 742 -18.47 -3.51 -5.26
C VAL A 742 -17.17 -3.56 -6.04
N SER A 743 -16.13 -4.23 -5.52
CA SER A 743 -14.81 -4.36 -6.14
C SER A 743 -14.19 -5.73 -5.82
N PRO A 744 -14.79 -6.83 -6.34
CA PRO A 744 -14.42 -8.19 -5.97
C PRO A 744 -12.95 -8.53 -6.24
N VAL A 745 -12.36 -7.94 -7.28
CA VAL A 745 -10.96 -8.15 -7.63
C VAL A 745 -9.99 -7.53 -6.62
N GLU A 746 -10.36 -6.40 -6.02
CA GLU A 746 -9.52 -5.67 -5.05
C GLU A 746 -9.84 -6.05 -3.60
N ALA A 747 -10.89 -6.84 -3.40
CA ALA A 747 -11.39 -7.18 -2.08
C ALA A 747 -10.43 -8.09 -1.30
N GLY A 748 -10.28 -7.82 -0.01
CA GLY A 748 -9.53 -8.63 0.93
C GLY A 748 -9.95 -8.31 2.36
N VAL A 749 -9.54 -9.16 3.31
CA VAL A 749 -9.74 -8.90 4.73
C VAL A 749 -8.88 -7.70 5.14
N TYR A 750 -9.48 -6.71 5.81
CA TYR A 750 -8.77 -5.55 6.32
C TYR A 750 -7.95 -5.85 7.58
N ASP A 751 -6.88 -5.10 7.81
CA ASP A 751 -6.03 -5.19 9.00
C ASP A 751 -6.64 -4.40 10.17
N MET A 752 -6.77 -5.02 11.35
CA MET A 752 -7.28 -4.40 12.57
C MET A 752 -6.15 -4.10 13.60
N ASN A 753 -4.88 -4.38 13.27
CA ASN A 753 -3.77 -4.05 14.17
C ASN A 753 -3.63 -2.54 14.42
N ARG A 754 -4.03 -1.70 13.45
CA ARG A 754 -3.98 -0.24 13.52
C ARG A 754 -5.32 0.38 13.92
N TYR A 755 -6.30 -0.43 14.28
CA TYR A 755 -7.57 0.07 14.77
C TYR A 755 -7.39 0.74 16.13
N LYS A 756 -7.73 2.04 16.22
CA LYS A 756 -7.44 2.89 17.38
C LYS A 756 -8.30 2.52 18.60
N LYS A 757 -7.74 2.70 19.80
CA LYS A 757 -8.54 2.82 21.02
C LYS A 757 -9.25 4.18 21.02
N VAL A 758 -10.39 4.27 21.71
CA VAL A 758 -11.10 5.56 21.87
C VAL A 758 -10.21 6.59 22.59
N ALA A 759 -9.41 6.15 23.57
CA ALA A 759 -8.46 7.03 24.26
C ALA A 759 -7.39 7.61 23.32
N ASP A 760 -6.92 6.82 22.34
CA ASP A 760 -5.91 7.28 21.37
C ASP A 760 -6.46 8.37 20.43
N LEU A 761 -7.79 8.44 20.23
CA LEU A 761 -8.46 9.49 19.47
C LEU A 761 -8.55 10.82 20.22
N MET A 762 -8.47 10.74 21.56
CA MET A 762 -8.59 11.89 22.47
C MET A 762 -7.24 12.40 22.94
N ALA A 763 -6.16 11.65 22.69
CA ALA A 763 -4.82 12.08 23.04
C ALA A 763 -4.41 13.24 22.11
N ASP A 764 -3.90 14.29 22.71
CA ASP A 764 -3.34 15.41 21.97
C ASP A 764 -2.08 14.91 21.22
N GLU A 765 -2.04 15.03 19.89
CA GLU A 765 -0.86 14.66 19.09
C GLU A 765 0.34 15.61 19.34
N SER A 766 0.20 16.58 20.25
CA SER A 766 1.22 17.56 20.61
C SER A 766 2.19 17.12 21.71
N GLY A 767 2.17 15.83 22.11
CA GLY A 767 3.06 15.26 23.14
C GLY A 767 4.41 14.78 22.60
#